data_5df7c4fcafa9acd14f7727f8d2aa60f4
#
_entry.id   5df7c4fcafa9acd14f7727f8d2aa60f4
#
_cell.length_a   1.000
_cell.length_b   1.000
_cell.length_c   1.000
_cell.angle_alpha   90.00
_cell.angle_beta   90.00
_cell.angle_gamma   90.00
#
_symmetry.space_group_name_H-M   'P 1'
#
loop_
_entity.id
_entity.type
_entity.pdbx_description
1 polymer ?
#
loop_
_entity_poly.entity_id
_entity_poly.type
_entity_poly.pdbx_seq_one_letter_code
_entity_poly.pdbx_strand_id
1 'polypeptide(L)'
;MRNTRGLYAAPHSFVTALAAVAVLTTTTTTTANAQNAPRGPRPGAAAQRNRLGEVIVLGSRTRGVTVAASTVPVEVVRAPALSAAAGNPSLVSALAQIVPAFTAQAFGNDMAGQTLQARLRGLSCNDVLVLVNGARRHTTANIEVDSGPYQGCAGTDLNFIPVAAISRIEVLNQGAAAQYGSGAIAGVINIILKKRASGGSLSGTYGGYMDGGGVTGDVSVNAGFKPLPHSYLNVTAEVHHHGSSNRSAIDERVINPANLATYPDSNMLEVPGYPYLGAEEGDGQYDLKLFEVNSGFALPEGVRLSVFATYGLKRAQSFQKYRLPSAVSYTDPVTGQVTYPFPFGFVPLEASRETDDSVTAALTGRVARWHWDLSSTYGRDHFEADTLHSANAAVYAATGHPTPSDYYDGTLQTTQWTSNLDLDRDFAIGLAGPLNLAAGVQYRDDSYGIAAGIPISYLDGGAQGYPGFTPSDAGTHHRHTQALYVEVAVRPVRPLTLDASGRYAHYSDFGSATVGQLTGRYALTHHVALRATVSSGFRAPTLAEEYYSSTNVTPTSAFVQLPPNSPGGRLLGLGNGLRPEHSVQLSLGLVWRPNSRVLGTLEVYRINITDRIVATGNLYGTLNGVAQPSAAAINAAIAANGNQLDPTVLATGSTGVTLFANGIDTRTQGADLRFDVPTRYAFGRIDWSIGANINQTVITRMPGTPGELAGQTLYDATAVSDLTTASPRFVVNLGARWQVRKLSVALTEQVYGPSSEWESDGGDNPANVPQYFKTTIATTALTNLSIGYRLTRRLTLRVGAINLFDRYPSRYNRTLLAHYDAFRYGDTLGVFQYPMFSPFGINGGYYYVRATVGF
;
A
#
# COMPACT_ATOMS: atom_id res chain seq x y z
N MET A 1 -1.29 -38.39 -27.33
CA MET A 1 -2.46 -38.01 -28.13
C MET A 1 -3.62 -37.72 -27.20
N ARG A 2 -3.84 -36.48 -26.91
CA ARG A 2 -5.14 -35.81 -26.69
C ARG A 2 -4.82 -34.38 -26.26
N ASN A 3 -5.31 -33.46 -27.06
CA ASN A 3 -5.12 -32.03 -26.99
C ASN A 3 -5.49 -31.43 -25.61
N THR A 4 -4.58 -30.70 -25.01
CA THR A 4 -4.89 -29.59 -24.09
C THR A 4 -4.49 -28.31 -24.81
N ARG A 5 -5.47 -27.69 -25.47
CA ARG A 5 -5.33 -26.32 -26.00
C ARG A 5 -5.40 -25.33 -24.84
N GLY A 6 -4.41 -24.46 -24.78
CA GLY A 6 -4.24 -23.45 -23.79
C GLY A 6 -5.42 -22.48 -23.66
N LEU A 7 -5.65 -22.05 -22.46
CA LEU A 7 -6.57 -21.00 -22.06
C LEU A 7 -6.00 -19.60 -22.36
N TYR A 8 -5.91 -19.26 -23.65
CA TYR A 8 -6.06 -17.85 -24.02
C TYR A 8 -7.56 -17.61 -24.21
N ALA A 9 -8.28 -17.37 -23.13
CA ALA A 9 -9.67 -16.94 -23.21
C ALA A 9 -9.69 -15.44 -23.54
N ALA A 10 -10.04 -15.18 -24.79
CA ALA A 10 -10.31 -13.86 -25.34
C ALA A 10 -11.42 -13.10 -24.59
N PRO A 11 -11.54 -11.78 -24.78
CA PRO A 11 -12.38 -10.84 -24.00
C PRO A 11 -13.89 -10.97 -24.22
N HIS A 12 -14.42 -12.10 -24.64
CA HIS A 12 -15.85 -12.26 -24.92
C HIS A 12 -16.74 -12.37 -23.68
N SER A 13 -16.19 -12.64 -22.49
CA SER A 13 -16.99 -12.73 -21.25
C SER A 13 -17.46 -11.38 -20.69
N PHE A 14 -16.84 -10.28 -21.08
CA PHE A 14 -17.19 -8.93 -20.60
C PHE A 14 -18.42 -8.33 -21.29
N VAL A 15 -18.63 -8.67 -22.56
CA VAL A 15 -19.78 -8.16 -23.33
C VAL A 15 -21.09 -8.82 -22.85
N THR A 16 -21.04 -10.07 -22.44
CA THR A 16 -22.22 -10.81 -21.94
C THR A 16 -22.68 -10.32 -20.56
N ALA A 17 -21.76 -9.85 -19.70
CA ALA A 17 -22.12 -9.27 -18.41
C ALA A 17 -22.83 -7.91 -18.54
N LEU A 18 -22.46 -7.10 -19.53
CA LEU A 18 -23.15 -5.84 -19.84
C LEU A 18 -24.56 -6.05 -20.39
N ALA A 19 -24.79 -7.12 -21.16
CA ALA A 19 -26.11 -7.46 -21.69
C ALA A 19 -27.09 -7.96 -20.63
N ALA A 20 -26.60 -8.69 -19.62
CA ALA A 20 -27.46 -9.22 -18.55
C ALA A 20 -27.99 -8.13 -17.60
N VAL A 21 -27.26 -7.01 -17.42
CA VAL A 21 -27.70 -5.89 -16.57
C VAL A 21 -28.71 -4.99 -17.29
N ALA A 22 -28.71 -4.96 -18.63
CA ALA A 22 -29.68 -4.19 -19.40
C ALA A 22 -31.09 -4.80 -19.41
N VAL A 23 -31.24 -6.10 -19.17
CA VAL A 23 -32.54 -6.82 -19.20
C VAL A 23 -33.33 -6.68 -17.90
N LEU A 24 -32.70 -6.32 -16.77
CA LEU A 24 -33.37 -6.18 -15.46
C LEU A 24 -34.08 -4.81 -15.25
N THR A 25 -34.05 -3.89 -16.21
CA THR A 25 -34.66 -2.55 -16.08
C THR A 25 -36.00 -2.37 -16.84
N THR A 26 -36.58 -3.40 -17.44
CA THR A 26 -37.75 -3.25 -18.32
C THR A 26 -39.06 -3.89 -17.84
N THR A 27 -39.26 -4.14 -16.57
CA THR A 27 -40.60 -4.53 -16.10
C THR A 27 -40.91 -3.92 -14.73
N THR A 28 -41.55 -2.74 -14.76
CA THR A 28 -42.68 -2.33 -13.90
C THR A 28 -43.05 -0.87 -14.21
N THR A 29 -43.91 -0.66 -15.19
CA THR A 29 -44.69 0.55 -15.28
C THR A 29 -46.05 0.30 -14.66
N THR A 30 -46.25 0.70 -13.43
CA THR A 30 -47.55 0.94 -12.85
C THR A 30 -47.82 2.43 -12.86
N THR A 31 -48.82 2.84 -13.66
CA THR A 31 -49.38 4.18 -13.71
C THR A 31 -50.09 4.51 -12.39
N ALA A 32 -49.54 5.47 -11.63
CA ALA A 32 -50.26 6.12 -10.55
C ALA A 32 -50.39 7.62 -10.86
N ASN A 33 -51.64 8.08 -10.86
CA ASN A 33 -52.06 9.45 -11.10
C ASN A 33 -51.42 10.42 -10.09
N ALA A 34 -50.82 11.49 -10.64
CA ALA A 34 -50.28 12.57 -9.86
C ALA A 34 -51.38 13.59 -9.53
N GLN A 35 -51.69 13.73 -8.24
CA GLN A 35 -52.34 14.92 -7.72
C GLN A 35 -51.40 15.63 -6.75
N ASN A 36 -51.12 16.88 -7.08
CA ASN A 36 -50.58 17.99 -6.29
C ASN A 36 -49.92 17.69 -4.94
N ALA A 37 -48.58 17.59 -4.94
CA ALA A 37 -47.75 17.77 -3.75
C ALA A 37 -46.85 19.01 -3.88
N PRO A 38 -46.56 19.77 -2.80
CA PRO A 38 -45.84 21.03 -2.88
C PRO A 38 -44.39 20.81 -3.38
N ARG A 39 -43.91 21.71 -4.22
CA ARG A 39 -42.57 21.69 -4.82
C ARG A 39 -41.50 21.73 -3.71
N GLY A 40 -40.93 20.57 -3.43
CA GLY A 40 -39.70 20.44 -2.62
C GLY A 40 -38.51 21.13 -3.31
N PRO A 41 -37.49 21.52 -2.56
CA PRO A 41 -36.35 22.27 -3.06
C PRO A 41 -35.64 21.53 -4.20
N ARG A 42 -35.30 22.28 -5.26
CA ARG A 42 -34.60 21.77 -6.44
C ARG A 42 -33.31 21.02 -6.09
N PRO A 43 -33.03 19.85 -6.69
CA PRO A 43 -31.83 19.04 -6.39
C PRO A 43 -30.47 19.71 -6.67
N GLY A 44 -30.44 20.91 -7.20
CA GLY A 44 -29.22 21.66 -7.51
C GLY A 44 -28.63 22.47 -6.35
N ALA A 45 -29.35 22.65 -5.25
CA ALA A 45 -28.87 23.49 -4.12
C ALA A 45 -28.14 22.70 -2.99
N ALA A 46 -28.29 21.38 -2.95
CA ALA A 46 -27.67 20.54 -1.89
C ALA A 46 -26.18 20.21 -2.14
N ALA A 47 -25.66 20.42 -3.36
CA ALA A 47 -24.26 20.14 -3.70
C ALA A 47 -23.27 21.24 -3.27
N GLN A 48 -23.71 22.26 -2.57
CA GLN A 48 -22.92 23.42 -2.20
C GLN A 48 -22.80 23.60 -0.70
N ARG A 49 -22.69 22.48 0.07
CA ARG A 49 -22.18 22.61 1.44
C ARG A 49 -20.71 22.98 1.37
N ASN A 50 -20.43 24.14 1.93
CA ASN A 50 -19.12 24.79 2.05
C ASN A 50 -18.10 23.75 2.57
N ARG A 51 -16.94 23.52 1.88
CA ARG A 51 -15.84 22.65 2.36
C ARG A 51 -15.45 22.92 3.81
N LEU A 52 -15.58 24.16 4.24
CA LEU A 52 -15.18 24.67 5.56
C LEU A 52 -16.16 24.34 6.69
N GLY A 53 -17.40 24.00 6.37
CA GLY A 53 -18.43 23.59 7.35
C GLY A 53 -18.61 22.07 7.41
N GLU A 54 -17.74 21.28 6.78
CA GLU A 54 -17.81 19.84 6.85
C GLU A 54 -17.31 19.35 8.20
N VAL A 55 -18.14 18.59 8.90
CA VAL A 55 -17.79 17.95 10.16
C VAL A 55 -16.86 16.79 9.89
N ILE A 56 -15.73 16.78 10.57
CA ILE A 56 -14.72 15.71 10.52
C ILE A 56 -14.89 14.75 11.69
N VAL A 57 -14.35 13.55 11.54
CA VAL A 57 -14.32 12.50 12.56
C VAL A 57 -12.93 12.39 13.20
N LEU A 58 -11.88 12.78 12.44
CA LEU A 58 -10.49 12.72 12.91
C LEU A 58 -10.06 13.93 13.73
N GLY A 59 -9.09 13.70 14.59
CA GLY A 59 -8.30 14.73 15.26
C GLY A 59 -8.88 15.31 16.55
N SER A 60 -10.07 14.88 16.95
CA SER A 60 -10.65 15.13 18.29
C SER A 60 -11.86 14.23 18.49
N ARG A 61 -12.10 13.78 19.72
CA ARG A 61 -13.33 13.09 20.12
C ARG A 61 -14.49 14.05 20.33
N THR A 62 -14.22 15.35 20.35
CA THR A 62 -15.25 16.40 20.41
C THR A 62 -16.12 16.37 19.16
N ARG A 63 -17.42 16.21 19.33
CA ARG A 63 -18.37 16.07 18.22
C ARG A 63 -18.61 17.39 17.49
N GLY A 64 -18.82 17.31 16.18
CA GLY A 64 -19.21 18.46 15.36
C GLY A 64 -18.08 19.41 15.00
N VAL A 65 -16.82 19.04 15.23
CA VAL A 65 -15.65 19.82 14.80
C VAL A 65 -15.60 19.89 13.28
N THR A 66 -15.38 21.07 12.74
CA THR A 66 -15.23 21.28 11.29
C THR A 66 -13.74 21.37 10.92
N VAL A 67 -13.41 21.10 9.64
CA VAL A 67 -12.04 21.25 9.12
C VAL A 67 -11.39 22.58 9.52
N ALA A 68 -12.15 23.66 9.44
CA ALA A 68 -11.65 25.01 9.74
C ALA A 68 -11.50 25.29 11.24
N ALA A 69 -12.22 24.58 12.10
CA ALA A 69 -12.18 24.70 13.56
C ALA A 69 -11.24 23.69 14.23
N SER A 70 -10.77 22.70 13.49
CA SER A 70 -9.88 21.64 13.99
C SER A 70 -8.59 22.22 14.58
N THR A 71 -8.17 21.66 15.71
CA THR A 71 -6.88 21.94 16.36
C THR A 71 -5.72 21.29 15.61
N VAL A 72 -6.00 20.28 14.78
CA VAL A 72 -5.03 19.51 14.00
C VAL A 72 -5.29 19.62 12.48
N PRO A 73 -4.26 19.38 11.62
CA PRO A 73 -4.41 19.45 10.17
C PRO A 73 -5.13 18.23 9.62
N VAL A 74 -6.38 18.38 9.20
CA VAL A 74 -7.15 17.33 8.51
C VAL A 74 -7.45 17.77 7.08
N GLU A 75 -7.00 16.97 6.11
CA GLU A 75 -7.37 17.12 4.71
C GLU A 75 -8.57 16.24 4.38
N VAL A 76 -9.56 16.77 3.64
CA VAL A 76 -10.76 16.04 3.24
C VAL A 76 -10.80 15.86 1.73
N VAL A 77 -10.71 14.62 1.29
CA VAL A 77 -10.82 14.19 -0.10
C VAL A 77 -12.21 13.63 -0.34
N ARG A 78 -13.02 14.29 -1.18
CA ARG A 78 -14.41 13.90 -1.44
C ARG A 78 -14.55 12.98 -2.63
N ALA A 79 -15.60 12.16 -2.65
CA ALA A 79 -15.92 11.26 -3.75
C ALA A 79 -15.84 11.88 -5.18
N PRO A 80 -16.29 13.12 -5.44
CA PRO A 80 -16.11 13.73 -6.76
C PRO A 80 -14.66 14.02 -7.15
N ALA A 81 -13.78 14.26 -6.18
CA ALA A 81 -12.34 14.44 -6.42
C ALA A 81 -11.69 13.08 -6.70
N LEU A 82 -11.99 12.07 -5.87
CA LEU A 82 -11.55 10.69 -6.10
C LEU A 82 -12.00 10.19 -7.48
N SER A 83 -13.27 10.36 -7.84
CA SER A 83 -13.79 9.94 -9.15
C SER A 83 -13.17 10.71 -10.32
N ALA A 84 -12.67 11.92 -10.14
CA ALA A 84 -11.99 12.68 -11.18
C ALA A 84 -10.51 12.26 -11.33
N ALA A 85 -9.85 11.92 -10.23
CA ALA A 85 -8.47 11.45 -10.19
C ALA A 85 -8.34 9.96 -10.58
N ALA A 86 -9.36 9.15 -10.27
CA ALA A 86 -9.36 7.73 -10.55
C ALA A 86 -9.61 7.44 -12.04
N GLY A 87 -8.63 7.64 -12.88
CA GLY A 87 -8.58 7.08 -14.24
C GLY A 87 -8.41 5.56 -14.20
N ASN A 88 -7.39 5.12 -13.51
CA ASN A 88 -7.29 3.79 -12.94
C ASN A 88 -8.16 3.76 -11.67
N PRO A 89 -9.09 2.82 -11.48
CA PRO A 89 -9.97 2.78 -10.31
C PRO A 89 -9.27 2.48 -8.97
N SER A 90 -7.96 2.32 -8.94
CA SER A 90 -7.17 2.16 -7.71
C SER A 90 -7.31 3.36 -6.76
N LEU A 91 -7.64 3.07 -5.51
CA LEU A 91 -7.73 4.07 -4.45
C LEU A 91 -6.39 4.74 -4.16
N VAL A 92 -5.31 3.97 -4.19
CA VAL A 92 -3.93 4.43 -3.94
C VAL A 92 -3.51 5.45 -4.99
N SER A 93 -3.70 5.14 -6.29
CA SER A 93 -3.39 6.06 -7.39
C SER A 93 -4.20 7.35 -7.32
N ALA A 94 -5.49 7.26 -6.94
CA ALA A 94 -6.33 8.45 -6.79
C ALA A 94 -5.90 9.35 -5.62
N LEU A 95 -5.48 8.76 -4.49
CA LEU A 95 -4.97 9.50 -3.34
C LEU A 95 -3.64 10.19 -3.63
N ALA A 96 -2.71 9.52 -4.30
CA ALA A 96 -1.41 10.09 -4.69
C ALA A 96 -1.56 11.33 -5.59
N GLN A 97 -2.59 11.39 -6.43
CA GLN A 97 -2.87 12.57 -7.27
C GLN A 97 -3.45 13.75 -6.48
N ILE A 98 -3.99 13.54 -5.29
CA ILE A 98 -4.73 14.57 -4.54
C ILE A 98 -3.97 15.03 -3.31
N VAL A 99 -3.34 14.11 -2.57
CA VAL A 99 -2.67 14.32 -1.29
C VAL A 99 -1.15 14.29 -1.49
N PRO A 100 -0.45 15.45 -1.51
CA PRO A 100 0.99 15.48 -1.81
C PRO A 100 1.87 14.74 -0.78
N ALA A 101 1.41 14.65 0.47
CA ALA A 101 2.10 13.89 1.51
C ALA A 101 1.98 12.36 1.35
N PHE A 102 1.08 11.89 0.47
CA PHE A 102 0.83 10.48 0.20
C PHE A 102 1.72 10.00 -0.95
N THR A 103 2.43 8.89 -0.74
CA THR A 103 3.20 8.21 -1.78
C THR A 103 2.55 6.88 -2.09
N ALA A 104 2.32 6.60 -3.36
CA ALA A 104 1.81 5.32 -3.83
C ALA A 104 2.96 4.34 -4.07
N GLN A 105 2.72 3.07 -3.83
CA GLN A 105 3.56 2.00 -4.36
C GLN A 105 3.35 1.92 -5.87
N ALA A 106 4.42 1.77 -6.63
CA ALA A 106 4.37 2.06 -8.04
C ALA A 106 4.71 0.88 -8.95
N PHE A 107 4.93 -0.31 -8.44
CA PHE A 107 5.28 -1.44 -9.30
C PHE A 107 4.84 -2.78 -8.68
N GLY A 108 4.89 -3.87 -9.47
CA GLY A 108 4.40 -5.17 -9.10
C GLY A 108 5.12 -6.34 -9.72
N ASN A 109 6.45 -6.33 -9.71
CA ASN A 109 7.25 -7.44 -10.25
C ASN A 109 7.51 -8.56 -9.22
N ASP A 110 6.96 -8.47 -8.03
CA ASP A 110 7.04 -9.44 -6.95
C ASP A 110 5.68 -9.57 -6.27
N MET A 111 5.49 -10.56 -5.41
CA MET A 111 4.30 -10.69 -4.57
C MET A 111 4.03 -9.44 -3.72
N ALA A 112 5.06 -8.76 -3.28
CA ALA A 112 4.97 -7.49 -2.58
C ALA A 112 4.22 -6.42 -3.37
N GLY A 113 4.45 -6.31 -4.66
CA GLY A 113 3.76 -5.39 -5.56
C GLY A 113 2.27 -5.69 -5.73
N GLN A 114 1.79 -6.86 -5.29
CA GLN A 114 0.37 -7.22 -5.33
C GLN A 114 -0.44 -6.60 -4.19
N THR A 115 0.21 -5.97 -3.19
CA THR A 115 -0.41 -5.32 -2.03
C THR A 115 -0.21 -3.80 -2.10
N LEU A 116 -1.27 -3.00 -2.19
CA LEU A 116 -1.17 -1.55 -2.32
C LEU A 116 -1.39 -0.83 -0.99
N GLN A 117 -0.31 -0.35 -0.41
CA GLN A 117 -0.25 0.24 0.91
C GLN A 117 -0.07 1.77 0.88
N ALA A 118 -0.41 2.43 1.98
CA ALA A 118 -0.32 3.87 2.14
C ALA A 118 0.98 4.28 2.85
N ARG A 119 1.72 5.24 2.30
CA ARG A 119 2.82 5.94 2.98
C ARG A 119 2.51 7.42 3.07
N LEU A 120 2.85 8.03 4.20
CA LEU A 120 2.70 9.47 4.42
C LEU A 120 4.06 10.08 4.79
N ARG A 121 4.40 11.22 4.17
CA ARG A 121 5.62 12.00 4.48
C ARG A 121 6.92 11.20 4.33
N GLY A 122 6.94 10.19 3.45
CA GLY A 122 8.10 9.31 3.24
C GLY A 122 8.42 8.36 4.41
N LEU A 123 7.53 8.25 5.42
CA LEU A 123 7.67 7.28 6.52
C LEU A 123 7.11 5.91 6.12
N SER A 124 7.34 4.88 6.94
CA SER A 124 6.85 3.52 6.69
C SER A 124 5.31 3.48 6.58
N CYS A 125 4.78 2.56 5.79
CA CYS A 125 3.35 2.27 5.76
C CYS A 125 2.82 1.74 7.11
N ASN A 126 3.67 1.07 7.91
CA ASN A 126 3.34 0.64 9.27
C ASN A 126 3.17 1.81 10.25
N ASP A 127 3.63 3.02 9.88
CA ASP A 127 3.43 4.27 10.62
C ASP A 127 2.12 4.98 10.26
N VAL A 128 1.34 4.43 9.32
CA VAL A 128 0.06 4.98 8.85
C VAL A 128 -1.10 4.12 9.32
N LEU A 129 -1.98 4.69 10.11
CA LEU A 129 -3.19 4.00 10.55
C LEU A 129 -4.34 4.22 9.56
N VAL A 130 -4.96 3.12 9.12
CA VAL A 130 -6.17 3.16 8.29
C VAL A 130 -7.41 2.84 9.13
N LEU A 131 -8.43 3.70 9.00
CA LEU A 131 -9.74 3.54 9.62
C LEU A 131 -10.83 3.48 8.55
N VAL A 132 -11.90 2.74 8.81
CA VAL A 132 -13.14 2.76 8.03
C VAL A 132 -14.28 3.18 8.96
N ASN A 133 -14.97 4.28 8.63
CA ASN A 133 -16.00 4.89 9.48
C ASN A 133 -15.52 5.16 10.93
N GLY A 134 -14.22 5.35 11.16
CA GLY A 134 -13.60 5.55 12.47
C GLY A 134 -13.14 4.28 13.19
N ALA A 135 -13.48 3.08 12.71
CA ALA A 135 -13.01 1.81 13.24
C ALA A 135 -11.68 1.40 12.57
N ARG A 136 -10.75 0.83 13.34
CA ARG A 136 -9.46 0.35 12.83
C ARG A 136 -9.66 -0.77 11.80
N ARG A 137 -9.00 -0.64 10.65
CA ARG A 137 -8.90 -1.69 9.65
C ARG A 137 -7.72 -2.60 9.98
N HIS A 138 -7.86 -3.91 9.78
CA HIS A 138 -6.76 -4.86 9.92
C HIS A 138 -5.68 -4.64 8.86
N THR A 139 -4.52 -5.21 9.10
CA THR A 139 -3.35 -5.18 8.21
C THR A 139 -3.37 -6.35 7.23
N THR A 140 -2.57 -6.28 6.16
CA THR A 140 -2.35 -7.42 5.26
C THR A 140 -1.51 -8.51 5.93
N ALA A 141 -1.64 -9.75 5.46
CA ALA A 141 -0.78 -10.86 5.81
C ALA A 141 0.54 -10.85 5.03
N ASN A 142 0.54 -10.24 3.84
CA ASN A 142 1.70 -10.12 2.98
C ASN A 142 2.61 -8.98 3.46
N ILE A 143 3.91 -9.26 3.66
CA ILE A 143 4.91 -8.27 4.05
C ILE A 143 5.88 -8.01 2.89
N GLU A 144 6.18 -6.75 2.65
CA GLU A 144 7.21 -6.33 1.69
C GLU A 144 8.60 -6.63 2.23
N VAL A 145 9.35 -7.50 1.62
CA VAL A 145 10.72 -7.86 2.04
C VAL A 145 11.79 -7.41 1.06
N ASP A 146 11.44 -7.08 -0.16
CA ASP A 146 12.38 -6.58 -1.15
C ASP A 146 12.92 -5.20 -0.78
N SER A 147 14.15 -4.94 -1.21
CA SER A 147 14.80 -3.64 -1.03
C SER A 147 13.99 -2.54 -1.68
N GLY A 148 13.96 -1.38 -1.06
CA GLY A 148 13.25 -0.22 -1.53
C GLY A 148 12.51 0.53 -0.42
N PRO A 149 11.89 1.66 -0.74
CA PRO A 149 11.26 2.51 0.27
C PRO A 149 10.03 1.89 0.95
N TYR A 150 9.53 0.74 0.48
CA TYR A 150 8.41 0.00 1.08
C TYR A 150 8.84 -1.22 1.91
N GLN A 151 10.14 -1.53 1.97
CA GLN A 151 10.64 -2.67 2.73
C GLN A 151 10.16 -2.65 4.20
N GLY A 152 9.67 -3.79 4.69
CA GLY A 152 9.06 -3.96 6.00
C GLY A 152 7.58 -3.59 6.08
N CYS A 153 6.98 -3.12 4.98
CA CYS A 153 5.58 -2.77 4.96
C CYS A 153 4.66 -3.99 5.11
N ALA A 154 3.80 -3.97 6.14
CA ALA A 154 2.70 -4.90 6.37
C ALA A 154 1.47 -4.10 6.86
N GLY A 155 1.15 -3.01 6.17
CA GLY A 155 0.04 -2.12 6.50
C GLY A 155 -1.31 -2.65 5.99
N THR A 156 -2.27 -1.76 5.78
CA THR A 156 -3.58 -2.13 5.21
C THR A 156 -3.53 -2.13 3.68
N ASP A 157 -4.00 -3.19 3.02
CA ASP A 157 -4.23 -3.17 1.58
C ASP A 157 -5.48 -2.34 1.25
N LEU A 158 -5.25 -1.19 0.61
CA LEU A 158 -6.32 -0.28 0.20
C LEU A 158 -7.11 -0.74 -1.02
N ASN A 159 -6.65 -1.76 -1.74
CA ASN A 159 -7.36 -2.34 -2.88
C ASN A 159 -8.68 -2.99 -2.48
N PHE A 160 -8.79 -3.50 -1.25
CA PHE A 160 -10.00 -4.15 -0.76
C PHE A 160 -11.13 -3.18 -0.34
N ILE A 161 -10.96 -1.87 -0.61
CA ILE A 161 -11.99 -0.87 -0.33
C ILE A 161 -12.48 -0.24 -1.63
N PRO A 162 -13.68 -0.62 -2.12
CA PRO A 162 -14.19 -0.16 -3.39
C PRO A 162 -14.37 1.36 -3.41
N VAL A 163 -13.78 2.04 -4.39
CA VAL A 163 -13.87 3.50 -4.54
C VAL A 163 -15.34 3.96 -4.66
N ALA A 164 -16.18 3.12 -5.27
CA ALA A 164 -17.61 3.37 -5.41
C ALA A 164 -18.37 3.44 -4.08
N ALA A 165 -17.86 2.83 -3.00
CA ALA A 165 -18.44 2.88 -1.66
C ALA A 165 -18.12 4.17 -0.90
N ILE A 166 -17.09 4.91 -1.29
CA ILE A 166 -16.52 6.00 -0.52
C ILE A 166 -17.34 7.28 -0.67
N SER A 167 -17.66 7.92 0.44
CA SER A 167 -18.26 9.25 0.51
C SER A 167 -17.18 10.34 0.56
N ARG A 168 -16.19 10.17 1.40
CA ARG A 168 -15.00 11.00 1.54
C ARG A 168 -13.90 10.25 2.28
N ILE A 169 -12.68 10.76 2.17
CA ILE A 169 -11.53 10.31 2.97
C ILE A 169 -11.04 11.51 3.77
N GLU A 170 -10.76 11.30 5.04
CA GLU A 170 -10.14 12.25 5.93
C GLU A 170 -8.69 11.81 6.15
N VAL A 171 -7.72 12.66 5.85
CA VAL A 171 -6.29 12.40 6.04
C VAL A 171 -5.78 13.34 7.11
N LEU A 172 -5.36 12.80 8.23
CA LEU A 172 -4.69 13.52 9.30
C LEU A 172 -3.18 13.35 9.13
N ASN A 173 -2.51 14.38 8.65
CA ASN A 173 -1.07 14.42 8.46
C ASN A 173 -0.33 14.78 9.76
N GLN A 174 -0.58 14.02 10.82
CA GLN A 174 0.02 14.25 12.14
C GLN A 174 -0.09 12.98 12.97
N GLY A 175 0.89 12.73 13.84
CA GLY A 175 0.80 11.65 14.82
C GLY A 175 -0.40 11.80 15.73
N ALA A 176 -1.10 10.70 15.94
CA ALA A 176 -2.32 10.66 16.72
C ALA A 176 -2.40 9.38 17.60
N ALA A 177 -1.26 8.87 18.02
CA ALA A 177 -1.18 7.64 18.80
C ALA A 177 -1.91 7.76 20.16
N ALA A 178 -1.99 8.95 20.75
CA ALA A 178 -2.74 9.18 21.98
C ALA A 178 -4.26 8.95 21.80
N GLN A 179 -4.81 9.23 20.60
CA GLN A 179 -6.23 9.05 20.31
C GLN A 179 -6.55 7.67 19.70
N TYR A 180 -5.67 7.14 18.82
CA TYR A 180 -5.96 5.96 17.99
C TYR A 180 -5.04 4.77 18.27
N GLY A 181 -3.98 4.93 19.08
CA GLY A 181 -3.04 3.87 19.45
C GLY A 181 -1.91 3.66 18.45
N SER A 182 -1.27 2.51 18.56
CA SER A 182 -0.10 2.13 17.75
C SER A 182 -0.32 2.27 16.24
N GLY A 183 0.75 2.66 15.51
CA GLY A 183 0.77 2.79 14.06
C GLY A 183 0.31 4.16 13.54
N ALA A 184 -0.04 5.13 14.42
CA ALA A 184 -0.41 6.47 14.02
C ALA A 184 0.74 7.48 14.24
N ILE A 185 1.95 7.19 13.73
CA ILE A 185 3.12 8.07 13.80
C ILE A 185 3.12 9.06 12.63
N ALA A 186 3.03 8.57 11.39
CA ALA A 186 3.01 9.43 10.20
C ALA A 186 1.68 10.14 10.01
N GLY A 187 0.58 9.48 10.36
CA GLY A 187 -0.75 10.00 10.24
C GLY A 187 -1.86 8.95 10.30
N VAL A 188 -3.09 9.41 10.02
CA VAL A 188 -4.29 8.56 10.00
C VAL A 188 -5.08 8.82 8.72
N ILE A 189 -5.49 7.76 8.04
CA ILE A 189 -6.39 7.80 6.89
C ILE A 189 -7.74 7.20 7.31
N ASN A 190 -8.82 8.00 7.34
CA ASN A 190 -10.14 7.53 7.70
C ASN A 190 -11.07 7.56 6.48
N ILE A 191 -11.52 6.40 6.06
CA ILE A 191 -12.40 6.20 4.91
C ILE A 191 -13.84 6.20 5.38
N ILE A 192 -14.60 7.22 4.98
CA ILE A 192 -16.01 7.37 5.34
C ILE A 192 -16.87 6.82 4.21
N LEU A 193 -17.63 5.79 4.50
CA LEU A 193 -18.51 5.10 3.56
C LEU A 193 -19.81 5.89 3.30
N LYS A 194 -20.43 5.64 2.14
CA LYS A 194 -21.72 6.23 1.78
C LYS A 194 -22.84 5.73 2.69
N LYS A 195 -23.75 6.67 3.07
CA LYS A 195 -24.94 6.41 3.90
C LYS A 195 -26.22 6.73 3.10
N ARG A 196 -26.24 6.37 1.81
CA ARG A 196 -27.43 6.60 0.97
C ARG A 196 -28.55 5.65 1.36
N ALA A 197 -29.76 6.18 1.49
CA ALA A 197 -31.00 5.42 1.75
C ALA A 197 -31.86 5.25 0.50
N SER A 198 -31.43 5.74 -0.68
CA SER A 198 -32.14 5.62 -1.96
C SER A 198 -31.22 5.99 -3.12
N GLY A 199 -31.59 5.49 -4.31
CA GLY A 199 -30.86 5.77 -5.54
C GLY A 199 -29.49 5.07 -5.58
N GLY A 200 -28.76 5.25 -6.66
CA GLY A 200 -27.49 4.59 -6.84
C GLY A 200 -26.74 5.07 -8.06
N SER A 201 -25.66 4.34 -8.38
CA SER A 201 -24.86 4.54 -9.59
C SER A 201 -24.27 3.21 -10.06
N LEU A 202 -24.23 3.03 -11.36
CA LEU A 202 -23.47 2.00 -12.06
C LEU A 202 -22.37 2.71 -12.84
N SER A 203 -21.13 2.24 -12.72
CA SER A 203 -19.98 2.79 -13.44
C SER A 203 -19.22 1.69 -14.14
N GLY A 204 -18.80 1.92 -15.39
CA GLY A 204 -17.87 1.07 -16.12
C GLY A 204 -16.68 1.89 -16.58
N THR A 205 -15.46 1.38 -16.41
CA THR A 205 -14.19 2.00 -16.84
C THR A 205 -13.43 1.00 -17.70
N TYR A 206 -12.78 1.50 -18.76
CA TYR A 206 -11.85 0.75 -19.58
C TYR A 206 -10.64 1.63 -19.88
N GLY A 207 -9.42 1.06 -19.79
CA GLY A 207 -8.20 1.82 -20.06
C GLY A 207 -6.98 0.90 -20.25
N GLY A 208 -5.81 1.51 -20.43
CA GLY A 208 -4.52 0.84 -20.61
C GLY A 208 -3.39 1.83 -20.80
N TYR A 209 -2.15 1.34 -20.75
CA TYR A 209 -0.96 2.16 -20.99
C TYR A 209 -0.76 2.45 -22.48
N MET A 210 -0.17 3.59 -22.78
CA MET A 210 0.12 4.02 -24.16
C MET A 210 1.06 3.06 -24.86
N ASP A 211 2.12 2.65 -24.20
CA ASP A 211 3.14 1.72 -24.73
C ASP A 211 2.75 0.23 -24.54
N GLY A 212 1.46 -0.02 -24.35
CA GLY A 212 0.89 -1.36 -24.24
C GLY A 212 0.94 -1.94 -22.82
N GLY A 213 0.17 -3.01 -22.62
CA GLY A 213 -0.05 -3.65 -21.33
C GLY A 213 -0.98 -2.83 -20.41
N GLY A 214 -1.17 -3.32 -19.19
CA GLY A 214 -1.97 -2.66 -18.17
C GLY A 214 -3.44 -2.48 -18.55
N VAL A 215 -3.98 -3.32 -19.44
CA VAL A 215 -5.39 -3.25 -19.85
C VAL A 215 -6.26 -3.40 -18.61
N THR A 216 -7.06 -2.39 -18.33
CA THR A 216 -7.87 -2.33 -17.12
C THR A 216 -9.35 -2.29 -17.48
N GLY A 217 -10.13 -3.17 -16.86
CA GLY A 217 -11.59 -3.18 -16.93
C GLY A 217 -12.17 -3.12 -15.51
N ASP A 218 -13.09 -2.19 -15.26
CA ASP A 218 -13.76 -2.05 -13.97
C ASP A 218 -15.25 -1.86 -14.17
N VAL A 219 -16.04 -2.57 -13.39
CA VAL A 219 -17.49 -2.36 -13.28
C VAL A 219 -17.88 -2.30 -11.81
N SER A 220 -18.47 -1.17 -11.40
CA SER A 220 -18.90 -0.97 -10.02
C SER A 220 -20.36 -0.52 -9.94
N VAL A 221 -21.09 -1.03 -8.95
CA VAL A 221 -22.45 -0.60 -8.61
C VAL A 221 -22.51 -0.20 -7.14
N ASN A 222 -23.17 0.93 -6.85
CA ASN A 222 -23.49 1.36 -5.49
C ASN A 222 -24.98 1.71 -5.44
N ALA A 223 -25.72 1.14 -4.50
CA ALA A 223 -27.15 1.34 -4.33
C ALA A 223 -27.51 1.58 -2.86
N GLY A 224 -28.44 2.51 -2.63
CA GLY A 224 -28.98 2.84 -1.32
C GLY A 224 -30.42 2.38 -1.18
N PHE A 225 -30.76 1.84 -0.01
CA PHE A 225 -32.09 1.35 0.37
C PHE A 225 -32.49 1.91 1.74
N LYS A 226 -33.78 2.00 1.97
CA LYS A 226 -34.37 2.38 3.26
C LYS A 226 -35.25 1.26 3.78
N PRO A 227 -34.69 0.20 4.41
CA PRO A 227 -35.46 -0.96 4.84
C PRO A 227 -36.43 -0.65 5.97
N LEU A 228 -36.13 0.31 6.83
CA LEU A 228 -36.98 0.72 7.96
C LEU A 228 -37.06 2.25 8.07
N PRO A 229 -38.04 2.84 8.77
CA PRO A 229 -38.03 4.25 9.12
C PRO A 229 -36.71 4.63 9.83
N HIS A 230 -36.13 5.80 9.46
CA HIS A 230 -34.87 6.30 10.03
C HIS A 230 -33.66 5.37 9.89
N SER A 231 -33.64 4.51 8.85
CA SER A 231 -32.53 3.62 8.51
C SER A 231 -31.96 3.92 7.14
N TYR A 232 -30.77 3.36 6.89
CA TYR A 232 -30.16 3.25 5.58
C TYR A 232 -29.48 1.89 5.45
N LEU A 233 -29.45 1.37 4.23
CA LEU A 233 -28.64 0.27 3.78
C LEU A 233 -28.00 0.69 2.46
N ASN A 234 -26.68 0.79 2.44
CA ASN A 234 -25.91 1.08 1.23
C ASN A 234 -25.09 -0.14 0.87
N VAL A 235 -25.15 -0.57 -0.38
CA VAL A 235 -24.47 -1.76 -0.88
C VAL A 235 -23.62 -1.38 -2.07
N THR A 236 -22.41 -1.89 -2.13
CA THR A 236 -21.47 -1.72 -3.23
C THR A 236 -20.95 -3.08 -3.68
N ALA A 237 -20.88 -3.29 -4.99
CA ALA A 237 -20.17 -4.39 -5.60
C ALA A 237 -19.27 -3.86 -6.72
N GLU A 238 -18.08 -4.44 -6.86
CA GLU A 238 -17.09 -4.06 -7.86
C GLU A 238 -16.39 -5.31 -8.40
N VAL A 239 -16.18 -5.34 -9.71
CA VAL A 239 -15.32 -6.33 -10.38
C VAL A 239 -14.30 -5.54 -11.17
N HIS A 240 -13.03 -5.82 -10.90
CA HIS A 240 -11.90 -5.13 -11.48
C HIS A 240 -10.92 -6.14 -12.07
N HIS A 241 -10.39 -5.83 -13.24
CA HIS A 241 -9.31 -6.55 -13.91
C HIS A 241 -8.22 -5.56 -14.30
N HIS A 242 -6.97 -5.90 -14.02
CA HIS A 242 -5.78 -5.19 -14.49
C HIS A 242 -4.81 -6.18 -15.10
N GLY A 243 -4.44 -5.99 -16.36
CA GLY A 243 -3.48 -6.83 -17.07
C GLY A 243 -2.04 -6.40 -16.78
N SER A 244 -1.10 -7.33 -16.93
CA SER A 244 0.34 -7.03 -16.78
C SER A 244 0.84 -6.02 -17.81
N SER A 245 1.91 -5.34 -17.46
CA SER A 245 2.72 -4.53 -18.38
C SER A 245 4.16 -5.02 -18.39
N ASN A 246 4.92 -4.65 -19.42
CA ASN A 246 6.35 -4.96 -19.52
C ASN A 246 7.11 -3.74 -20.02
N ARG A 247 8.15 -3.33 -19.28
CA ARG A 247 9.07 -2.23 -19.61
C ARG A 247 10.53 -2.69 -19.60
N SER A 248 10.76 -4.00 -19.64
CA SER A 248 12.11 -4.59 -19.61
C SER A 248 12.92 -4.23 -20.86
N ALA A 249 14.24 -4.14 -20.69
CA ALA A 249 15.21 -4.06 -21.77
C ALA A 249 15.48 -5.44 -22.37
N ILE A 250 16.42 -5.48 -23.30
CA ILE A 250 16.98 -6.72 -23.82
C ILE A 250 17.68 -7.47 -22.69
N ASP A 251 17.45 -8.77 -22.59
CA ASP A 251 18.23 -9.65 -21.73
C ASP A 251 19.54 -10.03 -22.44
N GLU A 252 20.64 -9.40 -22.06
CA GLU A 252 21.96 -9.59 -22.69
C GLU A 252 22.45 -11.04 -22.62
N ARG A 253 21.97 -11.82 -21.63
CA ARG A 253 22.33 -13.24 -21.48
C ARG A 253 21.87 -14.08 -22.69
N VAL A 254 20.74 -13.72 -23.29
CA VAL A 254 20.16 -14.49 -24.43
C VAL A 254 20.85 -14.16 -25.75
N ILE A 255 21.47 -12.99 -25.86
CA ILE A 255 22.23 -12.63 -27.08
C ILE A 255 23.72 -12.93 -26.98
N ASN A 256 24.19 -13.36 -25.79
CA ASN A 256 25.61 -13.72 -25.61
C ASN A 256 25.98 -14.95 -26.45
N PRO A 257 26.99 -14.84 -27.35
CA PRO A 257 27.42 -15.96 -28.21
C PRO A 257 27.86 -17.19 -27.43
N ALA A 258 28.43 -17.07 -26.23
CA ALA A 258 28.84 -18.20 -25.41
C ALA A 258 27.62 -19.00 -24.89
N ASN A 259 26.56 -18.31 -24.46
CA ASN A 259 25.31 -18.95 -24.06
C ASN A 259 24.64 -19.63 -25.26
N LEU A 260 24.55 -18.97 -26.40
CA LEU A 260 23.99 -19.51 -27.62
C LEU A 260 24.78 -20.73 -28.15
N ALA A 261 26.10 -20.77 -27.94
CA ALA A 261 26.94 -21.91 -28.33
C ALA A 261 26.81 -23.12 -27.39
N THR A 262 26.48 -22.91 -26.14
CA THR A 262 26.35 -23.97 -25.12
C THR A 262 25.03 -24.74 -25.27
N TYR A 263 23.98 -24.09 -25.76
CA TYR A 263 22.69 -24.72 -26.03
C TYR A 263 22.66 -25.17 -27.48
N PRO A 264 22.71 -26.51 -27.74
CA PRO A 264 22.98 -27.10 -29.07
C PRO A 264 21.99 -26.66 -30.14
N ASP A 265 20.85 -26.23 -29.72
CA ASP A 265 19.86 -25.67 -30.63
C ASP A 265 19.80 -24.18 -30.34
N SER A 266 20.41 -23.34 -31.11
CA SER A 266 20.22 -21.88 -31.06
C SER A 266 18.72 -21.47 -31.13
N ASN A 267 17.84 -22.32 -30.65
CA ASN A 267 16.39 -22.26 -30.62
C ASN A 267 15.89 -21.10 -29.74
N MET A 268 16.76 -20.56 -28.86
CA MET A 268 16.41 -19.33 -28.11
C MET A 268 16.06 -18.17 -29.06
N LEU A 269 16.63 -18.13 -30.26
CA LEU A 269 16.30 -17.12 -31.28
C LEU A 269 14.86 -17.25 -31.82
N GLU A 270 14.25 -18.44 -31.68
CA GLU A 270 12.87 -18.72 -32.13
C GLU A 270 11.83 -18.50 -31.03
N VAL A 271 12.25 -18.18 -29.79
CA VAL A 271 11.32 -17.93 -28.69
C VAL A 271 10.52 -16.67 -28.96
N PRO A 272 9.19 -16.68 -28.87
CA PRO A 272 8.37 -15.48 -29.00
C PRO A 272 8.80 -14.41 -28.00
N GLY A 273 9.08 -13.22 -28.50
CA GLY A 273 9.54 -12.10 -27.68
C GLY A 273 11.07 -11.91 -27.64
N TYR A 274 11.86 -12.85 -28.18
CA TYR A 274 13.31 -12.70 -28.30
C TYR A 274 13.67 -11.34 -28.96
N PRO A 275 14.64 -10.59 -28.46
CA PRO A 275 15.51 -10.85 -27.31
C PRO A 275 14.96 -10.31 -25.97
N TYR A 276 13.73 -9.87 -25.90
CA TYR A 276 13.08 -9.28 -24.71
C TYR A 276 12.37 -10.38 -23.89
N LEU A 277 13.13 -11.34 -23.39
CA LEU A 277 12.57 -12.49 -22.66
C LEU A 277 12.28 -12.22 -21.18
N GLY A 278 12.92 -11.21 -20.59
CA GLY A 278 12.57 -10.73 -19.25
C GLY A 278 11.24 -10.00 -19.28
N ALA A 279 10.35 -10.28 -18.34
CA ALA A 279 9.03 -9.65 -18.26
C ALA A 279 8.72 -9.08 -16.86
N GLU A 280 9.73 -8.99 -16.00
CA GLU A 280 9.58 -8.65 -14.60
C GLU A 280 9.45 -7.13 -14.34
N GLU A 281 9.86 -6.25 -15.25
CA GLU A 281 9.76 -4.81 -15.09
C GLU A 281 8.40 -4.30 -15.59
N GLY A 282 7.46 -4.09 -14.68
CA GLY A 282 6.11 -3.61 -14.99
C GLY A 282 5.09 -3.96 -13.91
N ASP A 283 3.82 -3.68 -14.18
CA ASP A 283 2.73 -4.08 -13.28
C ASP A 283 2.45 -5.57 -13.38
N GLY A 284 2.19 -6.22 -12.26
CA GLY A 284 1.60 -7.55 -12.20
C GLY A 284 0.13 -7.54 -12.65
N GLN A 285 -0.35 -8.69 -13.13
CA GLN A 285 -1.78 -8.87 -13.42
C GLN A 285 -2.57 -9.15 -12.15
N TYR A 286 -3.77 -8.56 -12.01
CA TYR A 286 -4.69 -8.95 -10.94
C TYR A 286 -6.17 -8.83 -11.30
N ASP A 287 -6.98 -9.68 -10.67
CA ASP A 287 -8.43 -9.67 -10.67
C ASP A 287 -8.96 -9.46 -9.26
N LEU A 288 -9.88 -8.50 -9.09
CA LEU A 288 -10.54 -8.19 -7.83
C LEU A 288 -12.05 -8.34 -7.93
N LYS A 289 -12.67 -8.92 -6.89
CA LYS A 289 -14.12 -8.95 -6.70
C LYS A 289 -14.40 -8.44 -5.30
N LEU A 290 -15.08 -7.30 -5.21
CA LEU A 290 -15.31 -6.60 -3.95
C LEU A 290 -16.80 -6.49 -3.67
N PHE A 291 -17.15 -6.66 -2.40
CA PHE A 291 -18.49 -6.43 -1.88
C PHE A 291 -18.41 -5.63 -0.58
N GLU A 292 -19.25 -4.60 -0.45
CA GLU A 292 -19.31 -3.74 0.73
C GLU A 292 -20.75 -3.46 1.10
N VAL A 293 -21.02 -3.47 2.41
CA VAL A 293 -22.30 -3.08 3.01
C VAL A 293 -22.04 -2.04 4.08
N ASN A 294 -22.84 -0.96 4.10
CA ASN A 294 -22.86 0.02 5.19
C ASN A 294 -24.32 0.32 5.56
N SER A 295 -24.69 0.06 6.80
CA SER A 295 -26.05 0.17 7.28
C SER A 295 -26.15 0.91 8.61
N GLY A 296 -27.33 1.48 8.86
CA GLY A 296 -27.62 2.13 10.14
C GLY A 296 -29.12 2.10 10.44
N PHE A 297 -29.46 1.73 11.67
CA PHE A 297 -30.82 1.56 12.16
C PHE A 297 -31.01 2.37 13.45
N ALA A 298 -32.09 3.14 13.50
CA ALA A 298 -32.54 3.72 14.75
C ALA A 298 -33.29 2.65 15.57
N LEU A 299 -32.86 2.44 16.80
CA LEU A 299 -33.49 1.56 17.78
C LEU A 299 -34.28 2.41 18.80
N PRO A 300 -35.13 1.79 19.62
CA PRO A 300 -35.79 2.47 20.76
C PRO A 300 -34.81 3.24 21.65
N GLU A 301 -35.31 4.14 22.47
CA GLU A 301 -34.54 4.94 23.46
C GLU A 301 -33.40 5.78 22.88
N GLY A 302 -33.44 6.08 21.57
CA GLY A 302 -32.44 6.91 20.91
C GLY A 302 -31.11 6.20 20.64
N VAL A 303 -31.08 4.87 20.79
CA VAL A 303 -29.93 4.03 20.42
C VAL A 303 -29.88 3.88 18.91
N ARG A 304 -28.69 3.82 18.35
CA ARG A 304 -28.43 3.55 16.92
C ARG A 304 -27.51 2.34 16.77
N LEU A 305 -27.92 1.37 15.97
CA LEU A 305 -27.08 0.29 15.48
C LEU A 305 -26.47 0.71 14.13
N SER A 306 -25.18 0.54 13.97
CA SER A 306 -24.46 0.67 12.69
C SER A 306 -23.72 -0.64 12.42
N VAL A 307 -23.85 -1.17 11.21
CA VAL A 307 -23.11 -2.36 10.77
C VAL A 307 -22.51 -2.07 9.40
N PHE A 308 -21.20 -2.29 9.24
CA PHE A 308 -20.57 -2.25 7.95
C PHE A 308 -19.59 -3.41 7.79
N ALA A 309 -19.48 -3.90 6.56
CA ALA A 309 -18.66 -5.05 6.23
C ALA A 309 -18.05 -4.90 4.84
N THR A 310 -16.85 -5.45 4.65
CA THR A 310 -16.19 -5.61 3.36
C THR A 310 -15.83 -7.07 3.16
N TYR A 311 -15.91 -7.52 1.92
CA TYR A 311 -15.44 -8.83 1.50
C TYR A 311 -14.79 -8.69 0.12
N GLY A 312 -13.59 -9.22 -0.04
CA GLY A 312 -12.83 -9.15 -1.28
C GLY A 312 -12.12 -10.45 -1.61
N LEU A 313 -12.08 -10.74 -2.90
CA LEU A 313 -11.29 -11.83 -3.47
C LEU A 313 -10.33 -11.21 -4.47
N LYS A 314 -9.03 -11.48 -4.34
CA LYS A 314 -7.99 -11.08 -5.29
C LYS A 314 -7.27 -12.33 -5.81
N ARG A 315 -6.97 -12.33 -7.10
CA ARG A 315 -6.01 -13.23 -7.72
C ARG A 315 -5.00 -12.37 -8.45
N ALA A 316 -3.73 -12.55 -8.15
CA ALA A 316 -2.68 -11.75 -8.75
C ALA A 316 -1.53 -12.66 -9.25
N GLN A 317 -0.76 -12.14 -10.20
CA GLN A 317 0.41 -12.79 -10.76
C GLN A 317 1.44 -11.74 -11.11
N SER A 318 2.71 -12.02 -10.77
CA SER A 318 3.87 -11.19 -11.10
C SER A 318 4.92 -12.04 -11.79
N PHE A 319 5.62 -11.47 -12.77
CA PHE A 319 6.68 -12.17 -13.46
C PHE A 319 7.95 -12.16 -12.61
N GLN A 320 8.64 -13.31 -12.59
CA GLN A 320 9.99 -13.41 -12.06
C GLN A 320 11.03 -13.32 -13.19
N LYS A 321 12.30 -13.30 -12.80
CA LYS A 321 13.43 -13.22 -13.73
C LYS A 321 13.43 -14.43 -14.67
N TYR A 322 13.72 -14.19 -15.95
CA TYR A 322 13.88 -15.25 -16.94
C TYR A 322 15.00 -16.22 -16.55
N ARG A 323 14.74 -17.52 -16.60
CA ARG A 323 15.68 -18.60 -16.35
C ARG A 323 16.22 -19.12 -17.67
N LEU A 324 17.55 -19.08 -17.84
CA LEU A 324 18.22 -19.72 -18.97
C LEU A 324 17.95 -21.24 -18.95
N PRO A 325 18.06 -21.95 -20.10
CA PRO A 325 17.89 -23.40 -20.13
C PRO A 325 18.77 -24.14 -19.13
N SER A 326 20.00 -23.66 -18.87
CA SER A 326 20.93 -24.25 -17.91
C SER A 326 20.50 -24.17 -16.45
N ALA A 327 19.55 -23.32 -16.12
CA ALA A 327 19.05 -23.18 -14.73
C ALA A 327 18.42 -24.49 -14.21
N VAL A 328 17.94 -25.35 -15.12
CA VAL A 328 17.41 -26.68 -14.79
C VAL A 328 18.02 -27.68 -15.76
N SER A 329 18.94 -28.54 -15.31
CA SER A 329 19.64 -29.48 -16.14
C SER A 329 19.86 -30.82 -15.41
N TYR A 330 20.01 -31.90 -16.17
CA TYR A 330 20.40 -33.21 -15.68
C TYR A 330 21.58 -33.73 -16.51
N THR A 331 22.62 -34.18 -15.83
CA THR A 331 23.75 -34.83 -16.47
C THR A 331 23.65 -36.34 -16.22
N ASP A 332 23.44 -37.12 -17.25
CA ASP A 332 23.41 -38.58 -17.15
C ASP A 332 24.78 -39.07 -16.63
N PRO A 333 24.83 -39.77 -15.48
CA PRO A 333 26.09 -40.17 -14.86
C PRO A 333 26.84 -41.26 -15.64
N VAL A 334 26.18 -41.94 -16.61
CA VAL A 334 26.78 -42.99 -17.40
C VAL A 334 27.31 -42.47 -18.74
N THR A 335 26.52 -41.64 -19.41
CA THR A 335 26.84 -41.12 -20.75
C THR A 335 27.51 -39.75 -20.73
N GLY A 336 27.36 -38.98 -19.63
CA GLY A 336 27.78 -37.60 -19.54
C GLY A 336 26.91 -36.65 -20.37
N GLN A 337 25.81 -37.13 -20.95
CA GLN A 337 24.88 -36.28 -21.72
C GLN A 337 24.11 -35.35 -20.80
N VAL A 338 24.09 -34.06 -21.14
CA VAL A 338 23.29 -33.04 -20.45
C VAL A 338 21.94 -32.92 -21.13
N THR A 339 20.88 -32.93 -20.33
CA THR A 339 19.49 -32.75 -20.77
C THR A 339 18.90 -31.50 -20.13
N TYR A 340 18.21 -30.69 -20.94
CA TYR A 340 17.53 -29.45 -20.50
C TYR A 340 16.02 -29.63 -20.68
N PRO A 341 15.21 -29.71 -19.59
CA PRO A 341 13.76 -29.88 -19.70
C PRO A 341 13.06 -28.63 -20.27
N PHE A 342 13.71 -27.47 -20.18
CA PHE A 342 13.27 -26.20 -20.73
C PHE A 342 14.26 -25.70 -21.79
N PRO A 343 14.25 -26.22 -23.03
CA PRO A 343 15.26 -25.91 -24.04
C PRO A 343 15.24 -24.43 -24.48
N PHE A 344 14.15 -23.69 -24.18
CA PHE A 344 13.99 -22.27 -24.45
C PHE A 344 14.05 -21.42 -23.19
N GLY A 345 14.49 -21.98 -22.06
CA GLY A 345 14.35 -21.33 -20.75
C GLY A 345 12.88 -21.16 -20.31
N PHE A 346 12.65 -20.40 -19.25
CA PHE A 346 11.30 -20.15 -18.73
C PHE A 346 11.28 -18.91 -17.82
N VAL A 347 10.07 -18.39 -17.60
CA VAL A 347 9.81 -17.30 -16.65
C VAL A 347 8.89 -17.84 -15.56
N PRO A 348 9.36 -18.00 -14.33
CA PRO A 348 8.48 -18.31 -13.20
C PRO A 348 7.51 -17.17 -12.94
N LEU A 349 6.32 -17.50 -12.42
CA LEU A 349 5.35 -16.52 -11.97
C LEU A 349 5.13 -16.72 -10.47
N GLU A 350 5.17 -15.63 -9.71
CA GLU A 350 4.62 -15.59 -8.37
C GLU A 350 3.15 -15.23 -8.43
N ALA A 351 2.32 -16.12 -7.93
CA ALA A 351 0.88 -15.97 -7.95
C ALA A 351 0.29 -15.96 -6.55
N SER A 352 -0.80 -15.26 -6.37
CA SER A 352 -1.53 -15.24 -5.11
C SER A 352 -3.03 -15.39 -5.28
N ARG A 353 -3.63 -15.97 -4.26
CA ARG A 353 -5.08 -15.99 -4.04
C ARG A 353 -5.35 -15.43 -2.66
N GLU A 354 -5.96 -14.27 -2.59
CA GLU A 354 -6.14 -13.53 -1.35
C GLU A 354 -7.62 -13.30 -1.08
N THR A 355 -8.02 -13.53 0.17
CA THR A 355 -9.36 -13.25 0.69
C THR A 355 -9.24 -12.31 1.86
N ASP A 356 -9.82 -11.13 1.72
CA ASP A 356 -9.88 -10.10 2.75
C ASP A 356 -11.33 -9.90 3.21
N ASP A 357 -11.58 -10.04 4.50
CA ASP A 357 -12.91 -9.81 5.07
C ASP A 357 -12.86 -8.99 6.36
N SER A 358 -13.86 -8.13 6.54
CA SER A 358 -14.00 -7.35 7.76
C SER A 358 -15.45 -7.02 8.05
N VAL A 359 -15.81 -7.09 9.33
CA VAL A 359 -17.12 -6.67 9.81
C VAL A 359 -16.98 -5.83 11.07
N THR A 360 -17.72 -4.73 11.11
CA THR A 360 -17.85 -3.87 12.30
C THR A 360 -19.31 -3.73 12.67
N ALA A 361 -19.61 -3.92 13.95
CA ALA A 361 -20.90 -3.57 14.55
C ALA A 361 -20.68 -2.53 15.64
N ALA A 362 -21.51 -1.49 15.66
CA ALA A 362 -21.42 -0.41 16.65
C ALA A 362 -22.81 -0.03 17.14
N LEU A 363 -22.94 0.12 18.44
CA LEU A 363 -24.09 0.68 19.13
C LEU A 363 -23.73 2.04 19.72
N THR A 364 -24.51 3.06 19.40
CA THR A 364 -24.29 4.41 19.92
C THR A 364 -25.56 4.92 20.59
N GLY A 365 -25.40 5.67 21.68
CA GLY A 365 -26.56 6.16 22.41
C GLY A 365 -26.21 7.28 23.37
N ARG A 366 -27.19 7.63 24.25
CA ARG A 366 -27.03 8.60 25.33
C ARG A 366 -27.61 8.05 26.62
N VAL A 367 -26.89 8.24 27.71
CA VAL A 367 -27.37 7.97 29.06
C VAL A 367 -26.89 9.05 30.00
N ALA A 368 -27.77 9.65 30.80
CA ALA A 368 -27.44 10.68 31.78
C ALA A 368 -26.51 11.82 31.27
N ARG A 369 -26.73 12.29 30.04
CA ARG A 369 -25.93 13.28 29.28
C ARG A 369 -24.57 12.79 28.78
N TRP A 370 -24.18 11.54 29.03
CA TRP A 370 -23.05 10.91 28.38
C TRP A 370 -23.47 10.36 27.03
N HIS A 371 -22.67 10.60 26.03
CA HIS A 371 -22.70 9.83 24.81
C HIS A 371 -21.83 8.58 25.01
N TRP A 372 -22.27 7.47 24.51
CA TRP A 372 -21.52 6.23 24.49
C TRP A 372 -21.49 5.63 23.09
N ASP A 373 -20.39 4.99 22.78
CA ASP A 373 -20.16 4.21 21.55
C ASP A 373 -19.50 2.88 21.95
N LEU A 374 -20.20 1.78 21.70
CA LEU A 374 -19.68 0.43 21.87
C LEU A 374 -19.51 -0.19 20.50
N SER A 375 -18.30 -0.50 20.11
CA SER A 375 -18.00 -1.07 18.79
C SER A 375 -17.12 -2.30 18.88
N SER A 376 -17.33 -3.23 17.95
CA SER A 376 -16.50 -4.42 17.76
C SER A 376 -16.24 -4.62 16.28
N THR A 377 -14.97 -4.83 15.93
CA THR A 377 -14.50 -5.04 14.56
C THR A 377 -13.70 -6.34 14.52
N TYR A 378 -14.06 -7.22 13.61
CA TYR A 378 -13.25 -8.37 13.23
C TYR A 378 -12.78 -8.17 11.79
N GLY A 379 -11.53 -8.51 11.50
CA GLY A 379 -10.98 -8.52 10.16
C GLY A 379 -9.97 -9.64 10.00
N ARG A 380 -9.91 -10.17 8.79
CA ARG A 380 -9.00 -11.24 8.39
C ARG A 380 -8.50 -10.97 6.98
N ASP A 381 -7.21 -11.18 6.79
CA ASP A 381 -6.58 -11.32 5.48
C ASP A 381 -5.92 -12.70 5.39
N HIS A 382 -6.25 -13.45 4.36
CA HIS A 382 -5.79 -14.80 4.07
C HIS A 382 -5.19 -14.84 2.67
N PHE A 383 -3.89 -15.05 2.61
CA PHE A 383 -3.05 -14.96 1.42
C PHE A 383 -2.43 -16.34 1.12
N GLU A 384 -2.83 -16.98 0.03
CA GLU A 384 -2.21 -18.20 -0.50
C GLU A 384 -1.16 -17.82 -1.54
N ALA A 385 0.05 -18.35 -1.39
CA ALA A 385 1.16 -18.17 -2.34
C ALA A 385 1.33 -19.41 -3.21
N ASP A 386 1.51 -19.20 -4.51
CA ASP A 386 1.77 -20.24 -5.49
C ASP A 386 2.94 -19.77 -6.41
N THR A 387 3.86 -20.67 -6.77
CA THR A 387 4.82 -20.46 -7.86
C THR A 387 4.39 -21.26 -9.08
N LEU A 388 4.19 -20.58 -10.21
CA LEU A 388 3.72 -21.19 -11.44
C LEU A 388 4.82 -21.16 -12.50
N HIS A 389 4.73 -22.07 -13.51
CA HIS A 389 5.65 -22.17 -14.63
C HIS A 389 7.12 -22.32 -14.18
N SER A 390 7.37 -23.11 -13.15
CA SER A 390 8.66 -23.27 -12.50
C SER A 390 9.15 -24.72 -12.51
N ALA A 391 10.25 -24.97 -11.83
CA ALA A 391 10.80 -26.30 -11.57
C ALA A 391 11.60 -26.30 -10.27
N ASN A 392 11.74 -27.47 -9.62
CA ASN A 392 12.76 -27.69 -8.61
C ASN A 392 14.02 -28.20 -9.29
N ALA A 393 15.00 -27.30 -9.46
CA ALA A 393 16.21 -27.57 -10.23
C ALA A 393 17.08 -28.66 -9.60
N ALA A 394 17.25 -28.66 -8.28
CA ALA A 394 18.09 -29.62 -7.58
C ALA A 394 17.51 -31.05 -7.64
N VAL A 395 16.19 -31.19 -7.47
CA VAL A 395 15.51 -32.49 -7.60
C VAL A 395 15.63 -33.03 -9.03
N TYR A 396 15.48 -32.15 -10.04
CA TYR A 396 15.68 -32.57 -11.43
C TYR A 396 17.13 -32.97 -11.66
N ALA A 397 18.09 -32.19 -11.22
CA ALA A 397 19.54 -32.53 -11.37
C ALA A 397 19.92 -33.85 -10.69
N ALA A 398 19.30 -34.19 -9.55
CA ALA A 398 19.55 -35.42 -8.82
C ALA A 398 18.89 -36.66 -9.47
N THR A 399 17.72 -36.50 -10.09
CA THR A 399 16.87 -37.64 -10.49
C THR A 399 16.72 -37.82 -11.99
N GLY A 400 16.92 -36.76 -12.79
CA GLY A 400 16.57 -36.74 -14.23
C GLY A 400 15.05 -36.81 -14.50
N HIS A 401 14.22 -36.75 -13.45
CA HIS A 401 12.76 -36.83 -13.61
C HIS A 401 12.13 -35.44 -13.54
N PRO A 402 11.18 -35.12 -14.43
CA PRO A 402 10.47 -33.86 -14.43
C PRO A 402 9.80 -33.60 -13.08
N THR A 403 9.97 -32.39 -12.54
CA THR A 403 9.24 -31.89 -11.38
C THR A 403 7.91 -31.24 -11.80
N PRO A 404 6.96 -31.01 -10.90
CA PRO A 404 5.79 -30.18 -11.22
C PRO A 404 6.20 -28.81 -11.79
N SER A 405 5.32 -28.18 -12.56
CA SER A 405 5.49 -26.80 -13.03
C SER A 405 4.84 -25.77 -12.12
N ASP A 406 3.89 -26.21 -11.32
CA ASP A 406 3.10 -25.37 -10.45
C ASP A 406 3.18 -25.89 -9.01
N TYR A 407 3.48 -25.00 -8.09
CA TYR A 407 3.74 -25.28 -6.68
C TYR A 407 2.80 -24.47 -5.80
N TYR A 408 2.24 -25.10 -4.78
CA TYR A 408 1.63 -24.42 -3.66
C TYR A 408 2.71 -24.15 -2.62
N ASP A 409 2.99 -22.86 -2.38
CA ASP A 409 4.11 -22.43 -1.55
C ASP A 409 3.70 -22.20 -0.09
N GLY A 410 2.40 -22.23 0.16
CA GLY A 410 1.85 -22.12 1.51
C GLY A 410 0.94 -20.90 1.68
N THR A 411 0.72 -20.52 2.95
CA THR A 411 -0.28 -19.52 3.28
C THR A 411 0.25 -18.57 4.35
N LEU A 412 -0.06 -17.29 4.18
CA LEU A 412 0.05 -16.25 5.20
C LEU A 412 -1.35 -15.84 5.66
N GLN A 413 -1.55 -15.63 6.94
CA GLN A 413 -2.82 -15.15 7.46
C GLN A 413 -2.64 -14.15 8.58
N THR A 414 -3.37 -13.04 8.54
CA THR A 414 -3.53 -12.16 9.69
C THR A 414 -4.99 -12.09 10.12
N THR A 415 -5.23 -12.02 11.43
CA THR A 415 -6.54 -11.69 11.98
C THR A 415 -6.43 -10.58 13.00
N GLN A 416 -7.44 -9.75 13.09
CA GLN A 416 -7.52 -8.70 14.11
C GLN A 416 -8.95 -8.58 14.63
N TRP A 417 -9.10 -8.68 15.94
CA TRP A 417 -10.35 -8.38 16.61
C TRP A 417 -10.16 -7.21 17.56
N THR A 418 -10.94 -6.14 17.37
CA THR A 418 -10.84 -4.92 18.18
C THR A 418 -12.21 -4.56 18.74
N SER A 419 -12.32 -4.40 20.06
CA SER A 419 -13.52 -3.91 20.74
C SER A 419 -13.21 -2.64 21.50
N ASN A 420 -14.08 -1.63 21.36
CA ASN A 420 -13.93 -0.33 22.01
C ASN A 420 -15.21 0.04 22.74
N LEU A 421 -15.05 0.72 23.89
CA LEU A 421 -16.10 1.47 24.56
C LEU A 421 -15.61 2.90 24.74
N ASP A 422 -16.26 3.84 24.09
CA ASP A 422 -15.96 5.27 24.12
C ASP A 422 -17.09 6.04 24.80
N LEU A 423 -16.74 6.97 25.69
CA LEU A 423 -17.66 7.83 26.43
C LEU A 423 -17.25 9.29 26.20
N ASP A 424 -18.21 10.20 25.94
CA ASP A 424 -17.95 11.63 25.89
C ASP A 424 -19.08 12.45 26.53
N ARG A 425 -18.70 13.60 27.13
CA ARG A 425 -19.65 14.54 27.74
C ARG A 425 -19.10 15.97 27.77
N ASP A 426 -20.01 16.91 27.52
CA ASP A 426 -19.76 18.35 27.69
C ASP A 426 -20.17 18.83 29.08
N PHE A 427 -19.27 19.60 29.73
CA PHE A 427 -19.48 20.24 31.03
C PHE A 427 -19.43 21.75 30.86
N ALA A 428 -20.49 22.43 31.30
CA ALA A 428 -20.53 23.89 31.39
C ALA A 428 -19.80 24.33 32.67
N ILE A 429 -18.58 24.83 32.52
CA ILE A 429 -17.70 25.20 33.66
C ILE A 429 -17.41 26.72 33.71
N GLY A 430 -18.21 27.55 33.03
CA GLY A 430 -18.07 29.01 33.06
C GLY A 430 -16.99 29.57 32.13
N LEU A 431 -16.40 28.77 31.25
CA LEU A 431 -15.43 29.20 30.23
C LEU A 431 -16.13 29.66 28.94
N ALA A 432 -15.36 30.10 27.94
CA ALA A 432 -15.90 30.58 26.67
C ALA A 432 -16.56 29.45 25.81
N GLY A 433 -16.34 28.20 26.16
CA GLY A 433 -17.00 27.03 25.64
C GLY A 433 -17.07 25.92 26.69
N PRO A 434 -17.84 24.86 26.45
CA PRO A 434 -17.87 23.71 27.35
C PRO A 434 -16.50 23.05 27.43
N LEU A 435 -16.20 22.37 28.54
CA LEU A 435 -15.14 21.38 28.63
C LEU A 435 -15.73 20.07 28.11
N ASN A 436 -15.15 19.51 27.06
CA ASN A 436 -15.45 18.16 26.61
C ASN A 436 -14.47 17.19 27.26
N LEU A 437 -15.00 16.17 27.93
CA LEU A 437 -14.24 15.05 28.49
C LEU A 437 -14.62 13.81 27.72
N ALA A 438 -13.64 13.16 27.10
CA ALA A 438 -13.78 11.85 26.49
C ALA A 438 -12.84 10.83 27.13
N ALA A 439 -13.30 9.59 27.27
CA ALA A 439 -12.51 8.47 27.78
C ALA A 439 -12.96 7.20 27.11
N GLY A 440 -12.06 6.25 26.97
CA GLY A 440 -12.41 4.95 26.40
C GLY A 440 -11.44 3.84 26.76
N VAL A 441 -11.94 2.63 26.59
CA VAL A 441 -11.16 1.41 26.75
C VAL A 441 -11.18 0.62 25.44
N GLN A 442 -10.08 -0.07 25.17
CA GLN A 442 -9.92 -0.90 23.99
C GLN A 442 -9.34 -2.25 24.40
N TYR A 443 -9.90 -3.32 23.83
CA TYR A 443 -9.30 -4.63 23.77
C TYR A 443 -9.03 -4.97 22.31
N ARG A 444 -7.83 -5.49 22.01
CA ARG A 444 -7.46 -5.97 20.68
C ARG A 444 -6.71 -7.29 20.78
N ASP A 445 -7.04 -8.20 19.87
CA ASP A 445 -6.40 -9.47 19.65
C ASP A 445 -5.91 -9.50 18.20
N ASP A 446 -4.61 -9.66 18.01
CA ASP A 446 -3.94 -9.78 16.72
C ASP A 446 -3.36 -11.17 16.58
N SER A 447 -3.48 -11.81 15.42
CA SER A 447 -2.74 -13.04 15.12
C SER A 447 -2.07 -12.96 13.76
N TYR A 448 -0.95 -13.67 13.61
CA TYR A 448 -0.24 -13.88 12.36
C TYR A 448 0.17 -15.35 12.26
N GLY A 449 -0.12 -15.97 11.12
CA GLY A 449 0.15 -17.37 10.87
C GLY A 449 0.79 -17.61 9.52
N ILE A 450 1.70 -18.58 9.48
CA ILE A 450 2.33 -19.14 8.29
C ILE A 450 1.97 -20.63 8.23
N ALA A 451 1.54 -21.11 7.08
CA ALA A 451 1.38 -22.54 6.81
C ALA A 451 2.34 -22.98 5.69
N ALA A 452 2.95 -24.15 5.89
CA ALA A 452 3.93 -24.68 4.96
C ALA A 452 3.33 -25.03 3.59
N GLY A 453 4.15 -24.91 2.55
CA GLY A 453 3.87 -25.37 1.22
C GLY A 453 3.91 -26.91 1.07
N ILE A 454 3.73 -27.39 -0.14
CA ILE A 454 3.96 -28.83 -0.45
C ILE A 454 5.45 -29.14 -0.41
N PRO A 455 5.89 -30.34 0.03
CA PRO A 455 7.31 -30.64 0.20
C PRO A 455 8.18 -30.33 -1.02
N ILE A 456 7.73 -30.62 -2.22
CA ILE A 456 8.51 -30.36 -3.43
C ILE A 456 8.72 -28.87 -3.71
N SER A 457 7.92 -27.96 -3.11
CA SER A 457 8.08 -26.50 -3.27
C SER A 457 9.26 -25.95 -2.47
N TYR A 458 9.74 -26.65 -1.44
CA TYR A 458 10.82 -26.15 -0.55
C TYR A 458 12.01 -27.12 -0.38
N LEU A 459 11.90 -28.39 -0.77
CA LEU A 459 13.01 -29.36 -0.67
C LEU A 459 14.15 -29.00 -1.61
N ASP A 460 15.41 -29.14 -1.13
CA ASP A 460 16.63 -28.94 -1.90
C ASP A 460 16.70 -27.61 -2.68
N GLY A 461 16.27 -26.53 -2.04
CA GLY A 461 16.21 -25.18 -2.64
C GLY A 461 14.87 -24.82 -3.27
N GLY A 462 13.97 -25.77 -3.44
CA GLY A 462 12.59 -25.56 -3.82
C GLY A 462 12.35 -25.11 -5.26
N ALA A 463 11.19 -24.49 -5.49
CA ALA A 463 10.81 -23.93 -6.77
C ALA A 463 11.71 -22.77 -7.18
N GLN A 464 12.06 -22.67 -8.47
CA GLN A 464 12.76 -21.50 -9.01
C GLN A 464 11.84 -20.28 -9.01
N GLY A 465 12.27 -19.18 -8.40
CA GLY A 465 11.50 -17.98 -8.13
C GLY A 465 11.23 -17.87 -6.63
N TYR A 466 10.15 -18.44 -6.17
CA TYR A 466 9.77 -18.41 -4.76
C TYR A 466 9.61 -19.82 -4.20
N PRO A 467 10.57 -20.34 -3.40
CA PRO A 467 10.41 -21.59 -2.68
C PRO A 467 9.31 -21.50 -1.63
N GLY A 468 8.54 -22.56 -1.47
CA GLY A 468 7.48 -22.62 -0.47
C GLY A 468 7.98 -22.53 0.96
N PHE A 469 7.10 -22.06 1.85
CA PHE A 469 7.36 -22.04 3.28
C PHE A 469 7.62 -23.46 3.79
N THR A 470 8.64 -23.59 4.63
CA THR A 470 9.01 -24.88 5.22
C THR A 470 8.15 -25.16 6.48
N PRO A 471 8.09 -26.43 6.96
CA PRO A 471 7.47 -26.73 8.25
C PRO A 471 8.07 -25.99 9.44
N SER A 472 9.35 -25.56 9.37
CA SER A 472 9.98 -24.75 10.42
C SER A 472 9.53 -23.27 10.38
N ASP A 473 9.08 -22.77 9.24
CA ASP A 473 8.48 -21.42 9.14
C ASP A 473 7.03 -21.41 9.65
N ALA A 474 6.36 -22.57 9.65
CA ALA A 474 4.95 -22.69 9.99
C ALA A 474 4.68 -22.47 11.47
N GLY A 475 3.66 -21.69 11.75
CA GLY A 475 3.22 -21.39 13.11
C GLY A 475 2.17 -20.31 13.16
N THR A 476 1.55 -20.12 14.32
CA THR A 476 0.60 -19.03 14.56
C THR A 476 0.98 -18.30 15.83
N HIS A 477 1.09 -17.00 15.76
CA HIS A 477 1.52 -16.11 16.82
C HIS A 477 0.41 -15.12 17.17
N HIS A 478 0.27 -14.81 18.44
CA HIS A 478 -0.81 -13.97 18.96
C HIS A 478 -0.26 -12.83 19.80
N ARG A 479 -0.99 -11.71 19.79
CA ARG A 479 -0.74 -10.53 20.63
C ARG A 479 -2.06 -9.99 21.14
N HIS A 480 -2.17 -9.85 22.47
CA HIS A 480 -3.29 -9.19 23.10
C HIS A 480 -2.89 -7.77 23.53
N THR A 481 -3.79 -6.84 23.32
CA THR A 481 -3.58 -5.44 23.71
C THR A 481 -4.77 -4.95 24.53
N GLN A 482 -4.50 -4.33 25.67
CA GLN A 482 -5.47 -3.62 26.48
C GLN A 482 -5.06 -2.15 26.57
N ALA A 483 -5.98 -1.22 26.36
CA ALA A 483 -5.66 0.19 26.41
C ALA A 483 -6.76 1.02 27.04
N LEU A 484 -6.33 2.09 27.70
CA LEU A 484 -7.16 3.15 28.25
C LEU A 484 -6.70 4.48 27.66
N TYR A 485 -7.64 5.35 27.30
CA TYR A 485 -7.31 6.73 26.91
C TYR A 485 -8.26 7.75 27.57
N VAL A 486 -7.75 8.98 27.72
CA VAL A 486 -8.51 10.14 28.17
C VAL A 486 -8.16 11.33 27.28
N GLU A 487 -9.17 12.13 26.92
CA GLU A 487 -9.03 13.37 26.17
C GLU A 487 -9.85 14.47 26.83
N VAL A 488 -9.26 15.66 26.96
CA VAL A 488 -9.90 16.88 27.48
C VAL A 488 -9.73 17.97 26.46
N ALA A 489 -10.86 18.44 25.90
CA ALA A 489 -10.88 19.59 25.01
C ALA A 489 -11.60 20.76 25.69
N VAL A 490 -11.02 21.96 25.66
CA VAL A 490 -11.52 23.14 26.34
C VAL A 490 -11.32 24.41 25.53
N ARG A 491 -12.24 25.34 25.70
CA ARG A 491 -12.14 26.68 25.13
C ARG A 491 -12.15 27.71 26.25
N PRO A 492 -10.98 27.99 26.89
CA PRO A 492 -10.89 28.84 28.05
C PRO A 492 -11.31 30.28 27.74
N VAL A 493 -10.88 30.82 26.60
CA VAL A 493 -11.25 32.15 26.09
C VAL A 493 -11.65 32.01 24.60
N ARG A 494 -12.44 32.97 24.09
CA ARG A 494 -12.97 32.87 22.71
C ARG A 494 -11.96 32.55 21.63
N PRO A 495 -10.73 33.13 21.59
CA PRO A 495 -9.78 32.85 20.54
C PRO A 495 -9.00 31.51 20.73
N LEU A 496 -8.97 30.94 21.94
CA LEU A 496 -8.10 29.80 22.29
C LEU A 496 -8.91 28.51 22.46
N THR A 497 -8.52 27.46 21.72
CA THR A 497 -8.98 26.08 21.94
C THR A 497 -7.76 25.25 22.29
N LEU A 498 -7.84 24.46 23.34
CA LEU A 498 -6.83 23.52 23.79
C LEU A 498 -7.42 22.10 23.80
N ASP A 499 -6.60 21.13 23.46
CA ASP A 499 -6.96 19.71 23.50
C ASP A 499 -5.75 18.94 24.04
N ALA A 500 -5.96 18.14 25.06
CA ALA A 500 -4.93 17.29 25.67
C ALA A 500 -5.44 15.85 25.73
N SER A 501 -4.65 14.91 25.25
CA SER A 501 -4.98 13.48 25.31
C SER A 501 -3.82 12.66 25.82
N GLY A 502 -4.15 11.54 26.49
CA GLY A 502 -3.19 10.56 26.98
C GLY A 502 -3.72 9.15 26.81
N ARG A 503 -2.83 8.22 26.51
CA ARG A 503 -3.16 6.79 26.35
C ARG A 503 -2.11 5.94 27.05
N TYR A 504 -2.58 4.94 27.77
CA TYR A 504 -1.81 3.81 28.26
C TYR A 504 -2.26 2.55 27.51
N ALA A 505 -1.31 1.72 27.05
CA ALA A 505 -1.58 0.47 26.39
C ALA A 505 -0.61 -0.61 26.90
N HIS A 506 -1.12 -1.80 27.21
CA HIS A 506 -0.36 -2.99 27.62
C HIS A 506 -0.47 -4.05 26.52
N TYR A 507 0.65 -4.59 26.11
CA TYR A 507 0.83 -5.61 25.08
C TYR A 507 1.38 -6.87 25.72
N SER A 508 0.89 -8.05 25.33
CA SER A 508 1.26 -9.33 25.93
C SER A 508 2.70 -9.76 25.68
N ASP A 509 3.36 -9.22 24.66
CA ASP A 509 4.70 -9.62 24.21
C ASP A 509 5.83 -8.66 24.67
N PHE A 510 5.66 -7.35 24.53
CA PHE A 510 6.72 -6.39 24.84
C PHE A 510 6.40 -5.43 26.01
N GLY A 511 5.25 -5.59 26.68
CA GLY A 511 4.89 -4.79 27.86
C GLY A 511 4.08 -3.53 27.53
N SER A 512 4.37 -2.40 28.21
CA SER A 512 3.49 -1.24 28.19
C SER A 512 4.07 -0.04 27.48
N ALA A 513 3.20 0.75 26.83
CA ALA A 513 3.51 2.03 26.21
C ALA A 513 2.57 3.12 26.73
N THR A 514 3.11 4.30 27.02
CA THR A 514 2.36 5.49 27.41
C THR A 514 2.68 6.63 26.46
N VAL A 515 1.65 7.26 25.92
CA VAL A 515 1.79 8.38 24.98
C VAL A 515 0.84 9.52 25.35
N GLY A 516 1.22 10.74 24.99
CA GLY A 516 0.43 11.93 25.21
C GLY A 516 0.50 12.91 24.06
N GLN A 517 -0.50 13.77 23.96
CA GLN A 517 -0.58 14.82 22.96
C GLN A 517 -1.19 16.07 23.59
N LEU A 518 -0.64 17.23 23.23
CA LEU A 518 -1.20 18.52 23.54
C LEU A 518 -1.28 19.34 22.25
N THR A 519 -2.47 19.80 21.91
CA THR A 519 -2.72 20.68 20.77
C THR A 519 -3.36 21.99 21.21
N GLY A 520 -3.00 23.06 20.53
CA GLY A 520 -3.59 24.36 20.74
C GLY A 520 -3.91 25.05 19.42
N ARG A 521 -5.05 25.73 19.36
CA ARG A 521 -5.44 26.61 18.27
C ARG A 521 -5.79 27.98 18.79
N TYR A 522 -5.10 29.01 18.27
CA TYR A 522 -5.35 30.40 18.63
C TYR A 522 -5.83 31.21 17.42
N ALA A 523 -7.04 31.73 17.46
CA ALA A 523 -7.61 32.61 16.43
C ALA A 523 -7.05 34.00 16.59
N LEU A 524 -6.05 34.40 15.78
CA LEU A 524 -5.48 35.74 15.76
C LEU A 524 -6.51 36.76 15.29
N THR A 525 -7.29 36.39 14.29
CA THR A 525 -8.40 37.16 13.74
C THR A 525 -9.53 36.22 13.32
N HIS A 526 -10.63 36.77 12.80
CA HIS A 526 -11.69 35.93 12.18
C HIS A 526 -11.24 35.18 10.94
N HIS A 527 -10.08 35.53 10.35
CA HIS A 527 -9.56 35.02 9.11
C HIS A 527 -8.27 34.21 9.29
N VAL A 528 -7.56 34.37 10.40
CA VAL A 528 -6.24 33.77 10.63
C VAL A 528 -6.20 33.08 11.97
N ALA A 529 -5.74 31.85 12.00
CA ALA A 529 -5.47 31.12 13.23
C ALA A 529 -4.11 30.42 13.17
N LEU A 530 -3.46 30.33 14.33
CA LEU A 530 -2.29 29.49 14.55
C LEU A 530 -2.70 28.16 15.20
N ARG A 531 -1.97 27.11 14.88
CA ARG A 531 -2.06 25.78 15.53
C ARG A 531 -0.67 25.39 16.01
N ALA A 532 -0.60 24.68 17.12
CA ALA A 532 0.64 24.07 17.60
C ALA A 532 0.33 22.72 18.23
N THR A 533 1.18 21.74 17.99
CA THR A 533 1.07 20.40 18.58
C THR A 533 2.42 19.91 19.06
N VAL A 534 2.41 19.30 20.24
CA VAL A 534 3.47 18.41 20.71
C VAL A 534 2.82 17.06 21.03
N SER A 535 3.41 15.98 20.52
CA SER A 535 2.91 14.63 20.78
C SER A 535 4.03 13.64 20.89
N SER A 536 3.85 12.61 21.73
CA SER A 536 4.59 11.37 21.69
C SER A 536 3.77 10.31 20.95
N GLY A 537 4.44 9.40 20.28
CA GLY A 537 3.83 8.28 19.58
C GLY A 537 4.66 7.02 19.76
N PHE A 538 4.07 5.88 19.44
CA PHE A 538 4.78 4.64 19.36
C PHE A 538 4.18 3.74 18.27
N ARG A 539 4.99 2.80 17.79
CA ARG A 539 4.57 1.73 16.91
C ARG A 539 5.03 0.39 17.49
N ALA A 540 4.09 -0.50 17.76
CA ALA A 540 4.40 -1.90 18.03
C ALA A 540 4.98 -2.52 16.74
N PRO A 541 5.96 -3.41 16.82
CA PRO A 541 6.34 -4.24 15.68
C PRO A 541 5.09 -4.94 15.14
N THR A 542 4.95 -5.10 13.85
CA THR A 542 3.92 -5.98 13.30
C THR A 542 4.30 -7.43 13.59
N LEU A 543 3.32 -8.32 13.75
CA LEU A 543 3.62 -9.75 13.91
C LEU A 543 4.30 -10.32 12.65
N ALA A 544 4.03 -9.73 11.47
CA ALA A 544 4.73 -10.08 10.25
C ALA A 544 6.23 -9.73 10.32
N GLU A 545 6.62 -8.52 10.79
CA GLU A 545 8.03 -8.15 10.98
C GLU A 545 8.75 -9.08 11.98
N GLU A 546 8.04 -9.63 12.96
CA GLU A 546 8.63 -10.50 13.99
C GLU A 546 8.75 -11.96 13.58
N TYR A 547 7.83 -12.47 12.75
CA TYR A 547 7.69 -13.92 12.53
C TYR A 547 7.76 -14.35 11.08
N TYR A 548 7.79 -13.42 10.11
CA TYR A 548 7.90 -13.80 8.70
C TYR A 548 9.28 -14.43 8.43
N SER A 549 9.24 -15.56 7.74
CA SER A 549 10.39 -16.29 7.25
C SER A 549 10.14 -16.73 5.80
N SER A 550 11.13 -16.61 4.95
CA SER A 550 11.05 -17.07 3.55
C SER A 550 12.44 -17.23 2.96
N THR A 551 12.53 -17.93 1.86
CA THR A 551 13.74 -18.00 1.03
C THR A 551 13.43 -17.39 -0.34
N ASN A 552 14.24 -16.44 -0.79
CA ASN A 552 14.17 -15.86 -2.14
C ASN A 552 15.29 -16.46 -2.99
N VAL A 553 14.97 -17.00 -4.16
CA VAL A 553 15.93 -17.65 -5.07
C VAL A 553 15.93 -16.96 -6.43
N THR A 554 17.06 -16.41 -6.78
CA THR A 554 17.35 -15.89 -8.13
C THR A 554 18.20 -16.91 -8.92
N PRO A 555 18.49 -16.70 -10.19
CA PRO A 555 19.38 -17.59 -10.95
C PRO A 555 20.77 -17.79 -10.33
N THR A 556 21.24 -16.83 -9.54
CA THR A 556 22.62 -16.78 -9.03
C THR A 556 22.71 -16.55 -7.51
N SER A 557 21.58 -16.44 -6.83
CA SER A 557 21.59 -16.18 -5.38
C SER A 557 20.44 -16.83 -4.65
N ALA A 558 20.62 -17.04 -3.34
CA ALA A 558 19.58 -17.46 -2.41
C ALA A 558 19.74 -16.73 -1.08
N PHE A 559 18.73 -15.98 -0.68
CA PHE A 559 18.71 -15.24 0.58
C PHE A 559 17.54 -15.69 1.45
N VAL A 560 17.80 -15.83 2.74
CA VAL A 560 16.78 -16.20 3.74
C VAL A 560 16.41 -14.99 4.56
N GLN A 561 15.13 -14.63 4.55
CA GLN A 561 14.57 -13.69 5.51
C GLN A 561 14.40 -14.42 6.84
N LEU A 562 15.20 -14.09 7.85
CA LEU A 562 15.12 -14.70 9.17
C LEU A 562 14.15 -13.93 10.08
N PRO A 563 13.29 -14.61 10.85
CA PRO A 563 12.56 -13.96 11.93
C PRO A 563 13.51 -13.45 13.02
N PRO A 564 13.34 -12.21 13.49
CA PRO A 564 14.23 -11.65 14.54
C PRO A 564 14.31 -12.48 15.83
N ASN A 565 13.22 -13.20 16.18
CA ASN A 565 13.15 -14.05 17.36
C ASN A 565 13.62 -15.50 17.12
N SER A 566 14.07 -15.84 15.90
CA SER A 566 14.46 -17.20 15.54
C SER A 566 15.77 -17.63 16.22
N PRO A 567 16.05 -18.94 16.27
CA PRO A 567 17.37 -19.45 16.63
C PRO A 567 18.49 -18.87 15.74
N GLY A 568 18.21 -18.69 14.43
CA GLY A 568 19.13 -18.07 13.48
C GLY A 568 19.45 -16.63 13.83
N GLY A 569 18.44 -15.79 14.13
CA GLY A 569 18.63 -14.41 14.55
C GLY A 569 19.50 -14.28 15.82
N ARG A 570 19.32 -15.20 16.77
CA ARG A 570 20.15 -15.25 18.00
C ARG A 570 21.61 -15.58 17.71
N LEU A 571 21.89 -16.47 16.77
CA LEU A 571 23.27 -16.81 16.37
C LEU A 571 24.01 -15.64 15.71
N LEU A 572 23.27 -14.67 15.18
CA LEU A 572 23.80 -13.46 14.56
C LEU A 572 23.92 -12.26 15.53
N GLY A 573 23.60 -12.46 16.82
CA GLY A 573 23.60 -11.39 17.83
C GLY A 573 22.43 -10.40 17.68
N LEU A 574 21.41 -10.71 16.85
CA LEU A 574 20.26 -9.87 16.56
C LEU A 574 18.93 -10.44 17.09
N GLY A 575 18.95 -11.62 17.69
CA GLY A 575 17.78 -12.43 18.06
C GLY A 575 17.11 -12.09 19.39
N ASN A 576 17.09 -10.84 19.82
CA ASN A 576 16.41 -10.44 21.06
C ASN A 576 14.94 -10.04 20.87
N GLY A 577 14.37 -10.30 19.67
CA GLY A 577 13.07 -9.82 19.26
C GLY A 577 13.05 -8.33 18.95
N LEU A 578 11.92 -7.88 18.39
CA LEU A 578 11.73 -6.48 18.08
C LEU A 578 11.13 -5.71 19.27
N ARG A 579 11.55 -4.46 19.42
CA ARG A 579 11.01 -3.51 20.39
C ARG A 579 10.15 -2.46 19.69
N PRO A 580 9.19 -1.83 20.41
CA PRO A 580 8.44 -0.73 19.84
C PRO A 580 9.32 0.43 19.39
N GLU A 581 8.97 1.04 18.26
CA GLU A 581 9.49 2.34 17.89
C GLU A 581 8.83 3.44 18.73
N HIS A 582 9.57 4.46 19.08
CA HIS A 582 9.06 5.63 19.80
C HIS A 582 9.24 6.90 18.96
N SER A 583 8.23 7.80 19.01
CA SER A 583 8.34 9.07 18.31
C SER A 583 8.03 10.26 19.20
N VAL A 584 8.68 11.38 18.92
CA VAL A 584 8.34 12.70 19.43
C VAL A 584 8.12 13.64 18.26
N GLN A 585 6.98 14.31 18.23
CA GLN A 585 6.58 15.19 17.13
C GLN A 585 6.28 16.59 17.62
N LEU A 586 6.69 17.56 16.81
CA LEU A 586 6.38 18.97 16.96
C LEU A 586 5.79 19.46 15.64
N SER A 587 4.68 20.20 15.69
CA SER A 587 4.13 20.90 14.52
C SER A 587 3.65 22.30 14.87
N LEU A 588 3.77 23.20 13.89
CA LEU A 588 3.26 24.55 13.93
C LEU A 588 2.52 24.85 12.62
N GLY A 589 1.28 25.29 12.71
CA GLY A 589 0.41 25.53 11.58
C GLY A 589 -0.20 26.91 11.52
N LEU A 590 -0.40 27.39 10.30
CA LEU A 590 -1.15 28.60 9.98
C LEU A 590 -2.40 28.21 9.19
N VAL A 591 -3.55 28.68 9.62
CA VAL A 591 -4.83 28.56 8.91
C VAL A 591 -5.28 29.94 8.46
N TRP A 592 -5.45 30.13 7.15
CA TRP A 592 -5.92 31.37 6.56
C TRP A 592 -7.26 31.17 5.85
N ARG A 593 -8.26 31.95 6.25
CA ARG A 593 -9.63 31.83 5.74
C ARG A 593 -10.23 33.21 5.50
N PRO A 594 -9.88 33.89 4.40
CA PRO A 594 -10.36 35.25 4.12
C PRO A 594 -11.88 35.33 3.93
N ASN A 595 -12.53 34.25 3.56
CA ASN A 595 -13.97 34.13 3.43
C ASN A 595 -14.43 32.67 3.58
N SER A 596 -15.74 32.42 3.47
CA SER A 596 -16.33 31.08 3.62
C SER A 596 -16.00 30.09 2.47
N ARG A 597 -15.23 30.47 1.46
CA ARG A 597 -14.93 29.65 0.27
C ARG A 597 -13.46 29.31 0.11
N VAL A 598 -12.58 30.18 0.59
CA VAL A 598 -11.12 30.05 0.46
C VAL A 598 -10.54 29.48 1.74
N LEU A 599 -9.68 28.48 1.62
CA LEU A 599 -8.91 27.89 2.70
C LEU A 599 -7.45 27.78 2.29
N GLY A 600 -6.56 28.34 3.09
CA GLY A 600 -5.12 28.11 3.03
C GLY A 600 -4.65 27.50 4.35
N THR A 601 -3.80 26.49 4.30
CA THR A 601 -3.12 25.92 5.47
C THR A 601 -1.65 25.73 5.15
N LEU A 602 -0.81 26.04 6.10
CA LEU A 602 0.62 25.74 6.09
C LEU A 602 0.96 25.07 7.42
N GLU A 603 1.56 23.90 7.38
CA GLU A 603 2.06 23.20 8.56
C GLU A 603 3.56 22.95 8.39
N VAL A 604 4.35 23.26 9.40
CA VAL A 604 5.75 22.83 9.50
C VAL A 604 5.86 21.79 10.61
N TYR A 605 6.65 20.74 10.40
CA TYR A 605 6.71 19.65 11.34
C TYR A 605 8.11 19.07 11.49
N ARG A 606 8.33 18.43 12.64
CA ARG A 606 9.51 17.60 12.92
C ARG A 606 9.05 16.35 13.67
N ILE A 607 9.50 15.19 13.18
CA ILE A 607 9.22 13.86 13.72
C ILE A 607 10.56 13.21 14.00
N ASN A 608 10.87 12.92 15.26
CA ASN A 608 12.01 12.11 15.63
C ASN A 608 11.49 10.71 15.97
N ILE A 609 12.04 9.68 15.36
CA ILE A 609 11.72 8.27 15.66
C ILE A 609 12.98 7.61 16.18
N THR A 610 12.90 6.96 17.32
CA THR A 610 13.97 6.19 17.95
C THR A 610 13.69 4.70 17.94
N ASP A 611 14.75 3.88 17.92
CA ASP A 611 14.67 2.42 17.82
C ASP A 611 13.85 1.94 16.62
N ARG A 612 13.99 2.60 15.48
CA ARG A 612 13.25 2.29 14.26
C ARG A 612 13.52 0.85 13.81
N ILE A 613 12.47 0.15 13.39
CA ILE A 613 12.54 -1.21 12.84
C ILE A 613 12.85 -1.08 11.36
N VAL A 614 13.96 -1.65 10.94
CA VAL A 614 14.47 -1.60 9.56
C VAL A 614 15.04 -2.96 9.21
N ALA A 615 14.89 -3.39 7.96
CA ALA A 615 15.59 -4.57 7.46
C ALA A 615 17.10 -4.31 7.39
N THR A 616 17.90 -5.30 7.69
CA THR A 616 19.33 -5.24 7.41
C THR A 616 19.58 -5.18 5.90
N GLY A 617 20.77 -4.76 5.51
CA GLY A 617 21.31 -5.09 4.19
C GLY A 617 21.51 -6.61 4.04
N ASN A 618 21.93 -7.04 2.87
CA ASN A 618 22.29 -8.44 2.63
C ASN A 618 23.54 -8.81 3.44
N LEU A 619 23.39 -9.77 4.35
CA LEU A 619 24.49 -10.34 5.15
C LEU A 619 24.95 -11.62 4.45
N TYR A 620 26.10 -11.54 3.79
CA TYR A 620 26.56 -12.59 2.88
C TYR A 620 27.25 -13.75 3.60
N GLY A 621 26.77 -14.98 3.40
CA GLY A 621 27.51 -16.21 3.71
C GLY A 621 28.53 -16.51 2.60
N THR A 622 28.07 -16.54 1.34
CA THR A 622 28.94 -16.59 0.15
C THR A 622 28.59 -15.42 -0.78
N LEU A 623 29.56 -14.99 -1.53
CA LEU A 623 29.40 -14.04 -2.60
C LEU A 623 30.09 -14.61 -3.84
N ASN A 624 29.33 -14.97 -4.87
CA ASN A 624 29.82 -15.62 -6.08
C ASN A 624 30.65 -16.89 -5.78
N GLY A 625 30.18 -17.74 -4.86
CA GLY A 625 30.88 -18.95 -4.42
C GLY A 625 32.04 -18.73 -3.45
N VAL A 626 32.37 -17.48 -3.10
CA VAL A 626 33.47 -17.15 -2.19
C VAL A 626 32.90 -16.84 -0.79
N ALA A 627 33.40 -17.55 0.22
CA ALA A 627 33.01 -17.32 1.62
C ALA A 627 33.38 -15.90 2.08
N GLN A 628 32.43 -15.21 2.68
CA GLN A 628 32.55 -13.85 3.18
C GLN A 628 32.91 -13.82 4.68
N PRO A 629 33.36 -12.69 5.24
CA PRO A 629 33.49 -12.57 6.69
C PRO A 629 32.21 -13.03 7.39
N SER A 630 32.34 -13.72 8.50
CA SER A 630 31.24 -14.30 9.31
C SER A 630 30.38 -15.36 8.59
N ALA A 631 30.81 -15.91 7.44
CA ALA A 631 30.10 -16.93 6.67
C ALA A 631 29.66 -18.14 7.53
N ALA A 632 30.49 -18.58 8.45
CA ALA A 632 30.18 -19.71 9.35
C ALA A 632 28.97 -19.41 10.25
N ALA A 633 28.86 -18.20 10.77
CA ALA A 633 27.74 -17.77 11.62
C ALA A 633 26.47 -17.65 10.77
N ILE A 634 26.57 -17.09 9.56
CA ILE A 634 25.43 -16.91 8.65
C ILE A 634 24.89 -18.27 8.20
N ASN A 635 25.75 -19.19 7.75
CA ASN A 635 25.34 -20.54 7.34
C ASN A 635 24.75 -21.34 8.52
N ALA A 636 25.32 -21.19 9.73
CA ALA A 636 24.74 -21.79 10.92
C ALA A 636 23.35 -21.21 11.25
N ALA A 637 23.15 -19.92 11.04
CA ALA A 637 21.85 -19.26 11.25
C ALA A 637 20.78 -19.76 10.25
N ILE A 638 21.13 -19.91 8.97
CA ILE A 638 20.25 -20.49 7.94
C ILE A 638 19.84 -21.92 8.34
N ALA A 639 20.82 -22.76 8.68
CA ALA A 639 20.58 -24.15 9.08
C ALA A 639 19.74 -24.25 10.38
N ALA A 640 19.99 -23.37 11.36
CA ALA A 640 19.24 -23.32 12.62
C ALA A 640 17.78 -22.86 12.41
N ASN A 641 17.48 -22.11 11.34
CA ASN A 641 16.13 -21.75 10.95
C ASN A 641 15.42 -22.88 10.18
N GLY A 642 16.14 -23.94 9.74
CA GLY A 642 15.59 -25.09 9.02
C GLY A 642 15.53 -24.93 7.51
N ASN A 643 16.06 -23.83 6.95
CA ASN A 643 16.07 -23.60 5.51
C ASN A 643 17.14 -24.46 4.82
N GLN A 644 16.82 -24.95 3.61
CA GLN A 644 17.71 -25.70 2.74
C GLN A 644 17.91 -24.88 1.46
N LEU A 645 19.18 -24.58 1.16
CA LEU A 645 19.52 -23.87 -0.07
C LEU A 645 19.95 -24.84 -1.18
N ASP A 646 19.73 -24.45 -2.43
CA ASP A 646 20.18 -25.18 -3.61
C ASP A 646 21.71 -25.41 -3.53
N PRO A 647 22.19 -26.66 -3.62
CA PRO A 647 23.62 -26.96 -3.55
C PRO A 647 24.46 -26.26 -4.63
N THR A 648 23.89 -26.00 -5.79
CA THR A 648 24.57 -25.29 -6.88
C THR A 648 24.78 -23.83 -6.53
N VAL A 649 23.76 -23.17 -5.98
CA VAL A 649 23.86 -21.79 -5.52
C VAL A 649 24.84 -21.66 -4.33
N LEU A 650 24.86 -22.66 -3.43
CA LEU A 650 25.85 -22.71 -2.34
C LEU A 650 27.29 -22.81 -2.87
N ALA A 651 27.51 -23.54 -3.96
CA ALA A 651 28.85 -23.77 -4.52
C ALA A 651 29.36 -22.59 -5.38
N THR A 652 28.49 -21.94 -6.12
CA THR A 652 28.88 -20.96 -7.16
C THR A 652 28.22 -19.62 -7.07
N GLY A 653 27.15 -19.51 -6.28
CA GLY A 653 26.31 -18.32 -6.19
C GLY A 653 26.57 -17.48 -4.92
N SER A 654 25.68 -16.53 -4.73
CA SER A 654 25.63 -15.67 -3.55
C SER A 654 24.55 -16.15 -2.59
N THR A 655 24.92 -16.36 -1.33
CA THR A 655 23.97 -16.77 -0.28
C THR A 655 24.07 -15.86 0.91
N GLY A 656 22.98 -15.71 1.64
CA GLY A 656 22.99 -14.87 2.83
C GLY A 656 21.65 -14.81 3.53
N VAL A 657 21.57 -13.85 4.44
CA VAL A 657 20.36 -13.61 5.22
C VAL A 657 20.04 -12.12 5.27
N THR A 658 18.78 -11.83 5.45
CA THR A 658 18.23 -10.53 5.84
C THR A 658 17.34 -10.72 7.06
N LEU A 659 17.18 -9.70 7.89
CA LEU A 659 16.23 -9.73 9.01
C LEU A 659 15.87 -8.30 9.44
N PHE A 660 14.73 -8.15 10.11
CA PHE A 660 14.36 -6.88 10.72
C PHE A 660 15.07 -6.69 12.06
N ALA A 661 15.56 -5.48 12.32
CA ALA A 661 16.22 -5.13 13.57
C ALA A 661 15.89 -3.70 13.99
N ASN A 662 15.89 -3.46 15.31
CA ASN A 662 15.80 -2.11 15.88
C ASN A 662 17.18 -1.45 15.95
N GLY A 663 17.19 -0.12 15.99
CA GLY A 663 18.35 0.62 16.42
C GLY A 663 18.69 1.85 15.59
N ILE A 664 18.09 2.04 14.43
CA ILE A 664 18.24 3.28 13.68
C ILE A 664 17.33 4.35 14.29
N ASP A 665 17.90 5.52 14.59
CA ASP A 665 17.12 6.71 14.93
C ASP A 665 17.10 7.65 13.73
N THR A 666 15.91 8.19 13.45
CA THR A 666 15.71 9.10 12.33
C THR A 666 15.04 10.39 12.77
N ARG A 667 15.28 11.45 11.99
CA ARG A 667 14.59 12.71 12.09
C ARG A 667 14.03 13.09 10.72
N THR A 668 12.69 13.16 10.62
CA THR A 668 11.97 13.67 9.46
C THR A 668 11.46 15.07 9.76
N GLN A 669 11.72 16.02 8.89
CA GLN A 669 11.24 17.39 9.00
C GLN A 669 10.72 17.88 7.66
N GLY A 670 9.72 18.77 7.70
CA GLY A 670 9.10 19.21 6.46
C GLY A 670 8.00 20.22 6.64
N ALA A 671 7.31 20.48 5.54
CA ALA A 671 6.17 21.38 5.48
C ALA A 671 5.08 20.86 4.54
N ASP A 672 3.83 21.01 4.95
CA ASP A 672 2.64 20.77 4.13
C ASP A 672 1.95 22.08 3.81
N LEU A 673 1.64 22.33 2.55
CA LEU A 673 0.86 23.48 2.07
C LEU A 673 -0.40 22.98 1.41
N ARG A 674 -1.53 23.59 1.74
CA ARG A 674 -2.80 23.41 1.02
C ARG A 674 -3.46 24.74 0.77
N PHE A 675 -3.91 24.97 -0.44
CA PHE A 675 -4.63 26.18 -0.82
C PHE A 675 -5.74 25.86 -1.81
N ASP A 676 -6.99 26.15 -1.46
CA ASP A 676 -8.18 25.90 -2.27
C ASP A 676 -8.94 27.20 -2.53
N VAL A 677 -9.15 27.56 -3.80
CA VAL A 677 -9.82 28.78 -4.23
C VAL A 677 -10.88 28.49 -5.30
N PRO A 678 -12.16 28.48 -4.97
CA PRO A 678 -13.21 28.44 -5.98
C PRO A 678 -13.46 29.84 -6.55
N THR A 679 -13.37 29.97 -7.88
CA THR A 679 -13.67 31.20 -8.62
C THR A 679 -14.86 31.00 -9.54
N ARG A 680 -15.57 32.09 -9.83
CA ARG A 680 -16.70 32.09 -10.77
C ARG A 680 -16.45 33.13 -11.85
N TYR A 681 -16.54 32.71 -13.10
CA TYR A 681 -16.40 33.51 -14.30
C TYR A 681 -17.67 33.40 -15.15
N ALA A 682 -17.81 34.28 -16.15
CA ALA A 682 -18.92 34.21 -17.10
C ALA A 682 -18.93 32.88 -17.87
N PHE A 683 -17.75 32.30 -18.13
CA PHE A 683 -17.55 31.02 -18.79
C PHE A 683 -17.59 29.79 -17.89
N GLY A 684 -17.99 29.94 -16.61
CA GLY A 684 -18.14 28.82 -15.68
C GLY A 684 -17.43 29.04 -14.34
N ARG A 685 -17.40 27.95 -13.56
CA ARG A 685 -16.71 27.90 -12.26
C ARG A 685 -15.39 27.15 -12.40
N ILE A 686 -14.32 27.68 -11.83
CA ILE A 686 -13.05 27.00 -11.69
C ILE A 686 -12.74 26.84 -10.19
N ASP A 687 -12.48 25.60 -9.77
CA ASP A 687 -11.95 25.28 -8.46
C ASP A 687 -10.44 25.06 -8.61
N TRP A 688 -9.66 26.02 -8.15
CA TRP A 688 -8.20 25.94 -8.10
C TRP A 688 -7.77 25.25 -6.82
N SER A 689 -6.75 24.40 -6.89
CA SER A 689 -6.11 23.77 -5.75
C SER A 689 -4.60 23.76 -5.90
N ILE A 690 -3.90 24.04 -4.83
CA ILE A 690 -2.45 23.89 -4.69
C ILE A 690 -2.24 23.03 -3.45
N GLY A 691 -1.52 21.93 -3.60
CA GLY A 691 -1.04 21.10 -2.51
C GLY A 691 0.45 20.93 -2.65
N ALA A 692 1.21 20.98 -1.57
CA ALA A 692 2.63 20.67 -1.57
C ALA A 692 3.02 19.97 -0.28
N ASN A 693 3.89 18.98 -0.38
CA ASN A 693 4.64 18.42 0.72
C ASN A 693 6.13 18.56 0.40
N ILE A 694 6.90 19.02 1.37
CA ILE A 694 8.37 19.04 1.31
C ILE A 694 8.84 18.33 2.55
N ASN A 695 9.70 17.32 2.40
CA ASN A 695 10.23 16.59 3.55
C ASN A 695 11.68 16.16 3.33
N GLN A 696 12.35 15.90 4.44
CA GLN A 696 13.69 15.33 4.49
C GLN A 696 13.80 14.44 5.72
N THR A 697 14.24 13.21 5.50
CA THR A 697 14.62 12.28 6.58
C THR A 697 16.15 12.17 6.65
N VAL A 698 16.68 12.21 7.86
CA VAL A 698 18.10 11.97 8.15
C VAL A 698 18.24 10.95 9.27
N ILE A 699 19.26 10.10 9.18
CA ILE A 699 19.63 9.18 10.25
C ILE A 699 20.39 10.00 11.30
N THR A 700 20.00 9.88 12.56
CA THR A 700 20.62 10.58 13.69
C THR A 700 21.45 9.65 14.58
N ARG A 701 21.16 8.36 14.55
CA ARG A 701 21.95 7.30 15.18
C ARG A 701 21.85 6.01 14.35
N MET A 702 22.95 5.29 14.24
CA MET A 702 23.02 3.96 13.64
C MET A 702 23.70 3.01 14.61
N PRO A 703 23.19 1.81 14.88
CA PRO A 703 23.84 0.85 15.76
C PRO A 703 25.10 0.28 15.09
N GLY A 704 26.03 -0.19 15.92
CA GLY A 704 27.16 -0.97 15.44
C GLY A 704 26.79 -2.38 15.02
N THR A 705 27.58 -2.98 14.15
CA THR A 705 27.46 -4.39 13.76
C THR A 705 27.80 -5.30 14.96
N PRO A 706 26.98 -6.33 15.27
CA PRO A 706 27.32 -7.33 16.30
C PRO A 706 28.65 -8.04 16.04
N GLY A 707 29.27 -8.52 17.10
CA GLY A 707 30.58 -9.24 17.01
C GLY A 707 30.50 -10.50 16.15
N GLU A 708 29.37 -11.19 16.15
CA GLU A 708 29.08 -12.39 15.37
C GLU A 708 29.06 -12.10 13.85
N LEU A 709 28.80 -10.86 13.48
CA LEU A 709 28.76 -10.35 12.11
C LEU A 709 29.99 -9.48 11.77
N ALA A 710 31.11 -9.65 12.50
CA ALA A 710 32.33 -8.87 12.27
C ALA A 710 32.78 -8.96 10.81
N GLY A 711 32.99 -7.82 10.17
CA GLY A 711 33.35 -7.69 8.75
C GLY A 711 32.16 -7.59 7.79
N GLN A 712 30.92 -7.73 8.29
CA GLN A 712 29.69 -7.41 7.52
C GLN A 712 29.24 -5.97 7.78
N THR A 713 28.45 -5.43 6.90
CA THR A 713 27.79 -4.12 7.06
C THR A 713 26.32 -4.34 7.37
N LEU A 714 25.89 -4.02 8.61
CA LEU A 714 24.52 -4.30 9.05
C LEU A 714 23.48 -3.53 8.25
N TYR A 715 23.74 -2.24 7.97
CA TYR A 715 22.90 -1.39 7.12
C TYR A 715 23.78 -0.80 6.03
N ASP A 716 23.63 -1.28 4.83
CA ASP A 716 24.40 -0.88 3.68
C ASP A 716 23.91 0.45 3.07
N ALA A 717 24.51 0.88 1.96
CA ALA A 717 24.16 2.12 1.31
C ALA A 717 22.75 2.10 0.74
N THR A 718 22.25 0.93 0.32
CA THR A 718 20.88 0.73 -0.15
C THR A 718 19.88 0.98 0.97
N ALA A 719 20.00 0.25 2.08
CA ALA A 719 19.12 0.40 3.25
C ALA A 719 19.11 1.83 3.82
N VAL A 720 20.27 2.52 3.83
CA VAL A 720 20.38 3.93 4.22
C VAL A 720 19.65 4.84 3.25
N SER A 721 19.76 4.62 1.94
CA SER A 721 19.11 5.45 0.93
C SER A 721 17.59 5.27 0.90
N ASP A 722 17.08 4.06 1.14
CA ASP A 722 15.65 3.76 1.26
C ASP A 722 14.97 4.59 2.35
N LEU A 723 15.66 4.75 3.47
CA LEU A 723 15.17 5.58 4.57
C LEU A 723 15.29 7.09 4.33
N THR A 724 16.23 7.54 3.50
CA THR A 724 16.63 8.96 3.46
C THR A 724 16.38 9.66 2.13
N THR A 725 16.62 9.01 1.01
CA THR A 725 16.64 9.67 -0.31
C THR A 725 15.81 9.01 -1.40
N ALA A 726 15.34 7.79 -1.23
CA ALA A 726 14.52 7.07 -2.20
C ALA A 726 13.12 7.71 -2.36
N SER A 727 12.60 8.36 -1.32
CA SER A 727 11.38 9.17 -1.42
C SER A 727 11.68 10.58 -1.97
N PRO A 728 10.77 11.17 -2.80
CA PRO A 728 11.00 12.49 -3.37
C PRO A 728 11.05 13.57 -2.29
N ARG A 729 11.99 14.51 -2.40
CA ARG A 729 12.15 15.63 -1.45
C ARG A 729 10.96 16.56 -1.39
N PHE A 730 10.20 16.66 -2.47
CA PHE A 730 8.95 17.41 -2.50
C PHE A 730 7.99 16.80 -3.53
N VAL A 731 6.71 16.97 -3.27
CA VAL A 731 5.62 16.70 -4.23
C VAL A 731 4.72 17.94 -4.25
N VAL A 732 4.44 18.46 -5.44
CA VAL A 732 3.55 19.61 -5.64
C VAL A 732 2.44 19.23 -6.60
N ASN A 733 1.19 19.39 -6.18
CA ASN A 733 0.00 19.15 -6.99
C ASN A 733 -0.71 20.47 -7.28
N LEU A 734 -0.78 20.87 -8.55
CA LEU A 734 -1.50 22.03 -9.02
C LEU A 734 -2.75 21.58 -9.76
N GLY A 735 -3.92 21.94 -9.28
CA GLY A 735 -5.21 21.48 -9.83
C GLY A 735 -6.09 22.64 -10.31
N ALA A 736 -6.73 22.45 -11.47
CA ALA A 736 -7.77 23.31 -11.99
C ALA A 736 -8.97 22.46 -12.42
N ARG A 737 -10.13 22.63 -11.77
CA ARG A 737 -11.37 21.96 -12.17
C ARG A 737 -12.37 22.98 -12.69
N TRP A 738 -12.51 23.02 -14.00
CA TRP A 738 -13.49 23.87 -14.68
C TRP A 738 -14.82 23.14 -14.88
N GLN A 739 -15.90 23.83 -14.56
CA GLN A 739 -17.26 23.33 -14.72
C GLN A 739 -18.14 24.39 -15.42
N VAL A 740 -18.71 24.00 -16.55
CA VAL A 740 -19.65 24.85 -17.29
C VAL A 740 -20.79 23.99 -17.84
N ARG A 741 -22.04 24.31 -17.47
CA ARG A 741 -23.24 23.57 -17.89
C ARG A 741 -23.12 22.06 -17.68
N LYS A 742 -22.93 21.30 -18.78
CA LYS A 742 -22.81 19.83 -18.79
C LYS A 742 -21.36 19.34 -18.82
N LEU A 743 -20.41 20.23 -19.11
CA LEU A 743 -18.98 19.92 -19.25
C LEU A 743 -18.24 20.11 -17.92
N SER A 744 -17.35 19.19 -17.61
CA SER A 744 -16.36 19.31 -16.53
C SER A 744 -14.98 18.93 -17.06
N VAL A 745 -13.99 19.78 -16.84
CA VAL A 745 -12.59 19.50 -17.19
C VAL A 745 -11.79 19.60 -15.91
N ALA A 746 -10.99 18.61 -15.62
CA ALA A 746 -10.01 18.62 -14.51
C ALA A 746 -8.62 18.46 -15.13
N LEU A 747 -7.75 19.39 -14.81
CA LEU A 747 -6.33 19.37 -15.14
C LEU A 747 -5.57 19.36 -13.82
N THR A 748 -4.62 18.45 -13.69
CA THR A 748 -3.72 18.38 -12.54
C THR A 748 -2.30 18.23 -13.02
N GLU A 749 -1.41 19.08 -12.53
CA GLU A 749 0.04 18.97 -12.73
C GLU A 749 0.63 18.47 -11.41
N GLN A 750 1.31 17.31 -11.44
CA GLN A 750 2.03 16.75 -10.31
C GLN A 750 3.52 16.88 -10.56
N VAL A 751 4.23 17.58 -9.69
CA VAL A 751 5.67 17.73 -9.77
C VAL A 751 6.31 16.96 -8.64
N TYR A 752 7.05 15.92 -9.00
CA TYR A 752 7.87 15.14 -8.08
C TYR A 752 9.28 15.69 -8.07
N GLY A 753 9.80 15.99 -6.88
CA GLY A 753 11.19 16.38 -6.67
C GLY A 753 12.16 15.24 -6.92
N PRO A 754 13.46 15.50 -6.88
CA PRO A 754 14.46 14.47 -7.10
C PRO A 754 14.45 13.46 -5.97
N SER A 755 14.68 12.18 -6.33
CA SER A 755 14.94 11.08 -5.41
C SER A 755 16.16 10.29 -5.87
N SER A 756 16.77 9.51 -4.99
CA SER A 756 17.94 8.72 -5.36
C SER A 756 18.13 7.55 -4.40
N GLU A 757 18.65 6.47 -4.94
CA GLU A 757 18.98 5.25 -4.21
C GLU A 757 20.39 4.81 -4.56
N TRP A 758 21.08 4.18 -3.60
CA TRP A 758 22.33 3.50 -3.83
C TRP A 758 22.05 2.01 -3.99
N GLU A 759 22.49 1.45 -5.10
CA GLU A 759 22.25 0.04 -5.44
C GLU A 759 23.60 -0.66 -5.59
N SER A 760 23.65 -1.91 -5.09
CA SER A 760 24.83 -2.75 -5.14
C SER A 760 24.96 -3.43 -6.51
N ASP A 761 26.19 -3.62 -7.00
CA ASP A 761 26.48 -4.52 -8.12
C ASP A 761 26.46 -6.01 -7.73
N GLY A 762 26.00 -6.33 -6.52
CA GLY A 762 25.96 -7.72 -6.03
C GLY A 762 27.36 -8.33 -5.82
N GLY A 763 28.45 -7.54 -5.85
CA GLY A 763 29.81 -8.00 -5.83
C GLY A 763 30.29 -8.55 -7.18
N ASP A 764 29.59 -8.25 -8.26
CA ASP A 764 29.95 -8.64 -9.62
C ASP A 764 31.13 -7.80 -10.13
N ASN A 765 32.28 -8.01 -9.51
CA ASN A 765 33.52 -7.34 -9.83
C ASN A 765 34.74 -8.20 -9.43
N PRO A 766 35.97 -7.93 -9.93
CA PRO A 766 37.15 -8.75 -9.65
C PRO A 766 37.52 -8.89 -8.18
N ALA A 767 37.12 -7.94 -7.36
CA ALA A 767 37.42 -7.96 -5.94
C ALA A 767 36.41 -8.82 -5.14
N ASN A 768 35.30 -9.22 -5.76
CA ASN A 768 34.18 -9.94 -5.13
C ASN A 768 33.69 -9.26 -3.85
N VAL A 769 33.51 -7.94 -3.93
CA VAL A 769 33.02 -7.07 -2.84
C VAL A 769 31.94 -6.17 -3.39
N PRO A 770 30.77 -6.05 -2.73
CA PRO A 770 29.69 -5.16 -3.20
C PRO A 770 30.16 -3.72 -3.41
N GLN A 771 29.97 -3.19 -4.60
CA GLN A 771 30.15 -1.79 -4.94
C GLN A 771 28.79 -1.14 -5.12
N TYR A 772 28.67 0.11 -4.65
CA TYR A 772 27.40 0.82 -4.66
C TYR A 772 27.40 1.95 -5.66
N PHE A 773 26.37 2.05 -6.46
CA PHE A 773 26.19 3.05 -7.49
C PHE A 773 24.91 3.84 -7.26
N LYS A 774 24.99 5.14 -7.39
CA LYS A 774 23.85 6.01 -7.15
C LYS A 774 23.01 6.15 -8.41
N THR A 775 21.76 5.69 -8.35
CA THR A 775 20.72 6.01 -9.34
C THR A 775 19.92 7.22 -8.86
N THR A 776 19.61 8.15 -9.76
CA THR A 776 18.89 9.39 -9.45
C THR A 776 17.75 9.60 -10.42
N ILE A 777 16.54 9.76 -9.87
CA ILE A 777 15.37 10.21 -10.62
C ILE A 777 15.36 11.75 -10.57
N ALA A 778 15.41 12.39 -11.73
CA ALA A 778 15.33 13.84 -11.85
C ALA A 778 13.92 14.36 -11.51
N THR A 779 13.83 15.65 -11.19
CA THR A 779 12.52 16.31 -11.03
C THR A 779 11.66 16.08 -12.26
N THR A 780 10.47 15.51 -12.05
CA THR A 780 9.54 15.11 -13.11
C THR A 780 8.17 15.71 -12.88
N ALA A 781 7.58 16.28 -13.93
CA ALA A 781 6.23 16.83 -13.94
C ALA A 781 5.29 15.94 -14.76
N LEU A 782 4.18 15.54 -14.18
CA LEU A 782 3.16 14.70 -14.80
C LEU A 782 1.85 15.47 -14.93
N THR A 783 1.34 15.56 -16.15
CA THR A 783 0.07 16.22 -16.45
C THR A 783 -1.05 15.20 -16.52
N ASN A 784 -2.09 15.36 -15.69
CA ASN A 784 -3.29 14.50 -15.70
C ASN A 784 -4.47 15.30 -16.21
N LEU A 785 -5.22 14.74 -17.16
CA LEU A 785 -6.39 15.39 -17.78
C LEU A 785 -7.61 14.48 -17.66
N SER A 786 -8.75 15.07 -17.31
CA SER A 786 -10.02 14.35 -17.24
C SER A 786 -11.15 15.25 -17.75
N ILE A 787 -11.85 14.82 -18.81
CA ILE A 787 -12.95 15.54 -19.45
C ILE A 787 -14.22 14.72 -19.26
N GLY A 788 -15.20 15.27 -18.54
CA GLY A 788 -16.49 14.66 -18.29
C GLY A 788 -17.64 15.44 -18.94
N TYR A 789 -18.54 14.75 -19.63
CA TYR A 789 -19.73 15.34 -20.24
C TYR A 789 -21.00 14.63 -19.76
N ARG A 790 -21.95 15.39 -19.22
CA ARG A 790 -23.25 14.89 -18.79
C ARG A 790 -24.17 14.80 -19.98
N LEU A 791 -24.25 13.63 -20.60
CA LEU A 791 -25.07 13.38 -21.80
C LEU A 791 -26.54 13.56 -21.48
N THR A 792 -27.03 12.91 -20.42
CA THR A 792 -28.41 13.03 -19.91
C THR A 792 -28.40 13.45 -18.44
N ARG A 793 -29.54 13.51 -17.78
CA ARG A 793 -29.62 13.75 -16.33
C ARG A 793 -29.00 12.58 -15.51
N ARG A 794 -28.94 11.39 -16.08
CA ARG A 794 -28.48 10.15 -15.43
C ARG A 794 -27.13 9.66 -15.97
N LEU A 795 -26.81 9.88 -17.25
CA LEU A 795 -25.59 9.37 -17.89
C LEU A 795 -24.51 10.45 -17.99
N THR A 796 -23.34 10.16 -17.45
CA THR A 796 -22.11 10.94 -17.61
C THR A 796 -21.06 10.08 -18.30
N LEU A 797 -20.47 10.59 -19.37
CA LEU A 797 -19.28 10.01 -20.01
C LEU A 797 -18.04 10.79 -19.59
N ARG A 798 -16.93 10.11 -19.43
CA ARG A 798 -15.64 10.69 -19.08
C ARG A 798 -14.53 10.03 -19.91
N VAL A 799 -13.62 10.86 -20.41
CA VAL A 799 -12.36 10.42 -21.02
C VAL A 799 -11.22 11.12 -20.29
N GLY A 800 -10.07 10.50 -20.23
CA GLY A 800 -8.93 11.13 -19.59
C GLY A 800 -7.63 10.39 -19.78
N ALA A 801 -6.58 11.02 -19.29
CA ALA A 801 -5.24 10.48 -19.23
C ALA A 801 -4.59 10.81 -17.87
N ILE A 802 -3.90 9.84 -17.31
CA ILE A 802 -2.93 10.02 -16.25
C ILE A 802 -1.56 10.05 -16.94
N ASN A 803 -0.70 11.03 -16.60
CA ASN A 803 0.56 11.24 -17.31
C ASN A 803 0.36 11.40 -18.84
N LEU A 804 -0.42 12.41 -19.23
CA LEU A 804 -0.86 12.71 -20.60
C LEU A 804 0.29 12.73 -21.61
N PHE A 805 1.48 13.14 -21.21
CA PHE A 805 2.67 13.29 -22.07
C PHE A 805 3.62 12.11 -22.01
N ASP A 806 3.17 10.97 -21.46
CA ASP A 806 3.91 9.71 -21.44
C ASP A 806 5.35 9.85 -20.89
N ARG A 807 5.47 10.50 -19.73
CA ARG A 807 6.76 10.71 -19.06
C ARG A 807 7.18 9.46 -18.29
N TYR A 808 8.44 9.12 -18.41
CA TYR A 808 9.13 8.05 -17.69
C TYR A 808 10.09 8.62 -16.65
N PRO A 809 10.45 7.86 -15.60
CA PRO A 809 11.53 8.25 -14.70
C PRO A 809 12.89 8.26 -15.43
N SER A 810 13.89 8.85 -14.80
CA SER A 810 15.27 8.70 -15.28
C SER A 810 15.65 7.22 -15.27
N ARG A 811 16.43 6.79 -16.27
CA ARG A 811 16.91 5.41 -16.35
C ARG A 811 17.91 5.11 -15.22
N TYR A 812 18.15 3.83 -14.99
CA TYR A 812 19.18 3.33 -14.09
C TYR A 812 20.56 3.91 -14.38
N ASN A 813 21.42 3.90 -13.38
CA ASN A 813 22.83 4.29 -13.52
C ASN A 813 23.53 3.37 -14.54
N ARG A 814 24.04 3.97 -15.62
CA ARG A 814 24.69 3.23 -16.72
C ARG A 814 25.93 2.48 -16.28
N THR A 815 26.66 2.99 -15.29
CA THR A 815 27.86 2.29 -14.78
C THR A 815 27.46 1.03 -14.02
N LEU A 816 26.39 1.09 -13.25
CA LEU A 816 25.83 -0.09 -12.57
C LEU A 816 25.43 -1.16 -13.60
N LEU A 817 24.64 -0.79 -14.62
CA LEU A 817 24.23 -1.73 -15.66
C LEU A 817 25.44 -2.33 -16.39
N ALA A 818 26.46 -1.51 -16.72
CA ALA A 818 27.68 -1.98 -17.36
C ALA A 818 28.49 -2.95 -16.48
N HIS A 819 28.44 -2.85 -15.15
CA HIS A 819 29.04 -3.82 -14.25
C HIS A 819 28.33 -5.17 -14.35
N TYR A 820 27.00 -5.19 -14.32
CA TYR A 820 26.22 -6.43 -14.51
C TYR A 820 26.51 -7.07 -15.86
N ASP A 821 26.51 -6.29 -16.94
CA ASP A 821 26.77 -6.76 -18.29
C ASP A 821 28.19 -7.33 -18.44
N ALA A 822 29.20 -6.68 -17.84
CA ALA A 822 30.60 -7.07 -17.99
C ALA A 822 30.97 -8.34 -17.20
N PHE A 823 30.41 -8.55 -16.02
CA PHE A 823 30.83 -9.63 -15.13
C PHE A 823 30.03 -10.92 -15.28
N ARG A 824 28.74 -10.83 -15.64
CA ARG A 824 27.86 -11.99 -15.77
C ARG A 824 27.11 -12.10 -17.08
N TYR A 825 27.54 -11.35 -18.08
CA TYR A 825 26.85 -11.32 -19.39
C TYR A 825 25.35 -11.09 -19.22
N GLY A 826 25.00 -10.02 -18.51
CA GLY A 826 23.63 -9.73 -18.18
C GLY A 826 23.15 -10.57 -17.00
N ASP A 827 23.66 -10.31 -15.81
CA ASP A 827 22.85 -10.61 -14.65
C ASP A 827 21.49 -9.92 -14.83
N THR A 828 20.51 -10.46 -14.20
CA THR A 828 19.10 -10.16 -14.34
C THR A 828 18.74 -8.68 -14.14
N LEU A 829 19.60 -7.87 -13.55
CA LEU A 829 19.40 -6.41 -13.45
C LEU A 829 19.65 -5.66 -14.76
N GLY A 830 20.33 -6.25 -15.73
CA GLY A 830 20.48 -5.66 -17.08
C GLY A 830 19.16 -5.44 -17.81
N VAL A 831 18.10 -6.18 -17.46
CA VAL A 831 16.77 -6.01 -18.05
C VAL A 831 16.01 -4.80 -17.49
N PHE A 832 16.41 -4.24 -16.36
CA PHE A 832 15.76 -3.06 -15.76
C PHE A 832 16.18 -1.78 -16.46
N GLN A 833 15.22 -1.07 -17.04
CA GLN A 833 15.45 0.25 -17.63
C GLN A 833 15.27 1.37 -16.61
N TYR A 834 14.32 1.19 -15.68
CA TYR A 834 13.86 2.24 -14.77
C TYR A 834 13.98 1.81 -13.32
N PRO A 835 14.36 2.73 -12.41
CA PRO A 835 14.48 2.40 -11.00
C PRO A 835 13.12 2.13 -10.35
N MET A 836 13.07 1.05 -9.56
CA MET A 836 11.85 0.55 -8.95
C MET A 836 11.35 1.45 -7.80
N PHE A 837 12.21 2.29 -7.22
CA PHE A 837 11.81 3.29 -6.23
C PHE A 837 11.11 4.53 -6.83
N SER A 838 10.72 4.50 -8.13
CA SER A 838 10.01 5.60 -8.76
C SER A 838 8.71 5.95 -8.04
N PRO A 839 8.52 7.19 -7.57
CA PRO A 839 7.33 7.58 -6.81
C PRO A 839 6.07 7.72 -7.68
N PHE A 840 6.19 7.57 -8.99
CA PHE A 840 5.09 7.70 -9.96
C PHE A 840 5.04 6.53 -10.96
N GLY A 841 5.76 5.45 -10.68
CA GLY A 841 5.78 4.25 -11.52
C GLY A 841 6.71 4.36 -12.72
N ILE A 842 6.69 3.30 -13.53
CA ILE A 842 7.58 3.09 -14.68
C ILE A 842 6.80 2.85 -15.98
N ASN A 843 5.46 2.91 -15.95
CA ASN A 843 4.60 2.43 -17.05
C ASN A 843 4.20 3.52 -18.07
N GLY A 844 4.62 4.79 -17.86
CA GLY A 844 4.29 5.88 -18.77
C GLY A 844 2.83 6.35 -18.66
N GLY A 845 2.26 6.80 -19.76
CA GLY A 845 0.92 7.37 -19.87
C GLY A 845 -0.19 6.32 -19.84
N TYR A 846 -1.25 6.56 -19.04
CA TYR A 846 -2.43 5.71 -18.93
C TYR A 846 -3.69 6.44 -19.42
N TYR A 847 -4.44 5.84 -20.34
CA TYR A 847 -5.62 6.43 -20.97
C TYR A 847 -6.86 5.63 -20.64
N TYR A 848 -7.99 6.32 -20.44
CA TYR A 848 -9.22 5.65 -20.05
C TYR A 848 -10.49 6.32 -20.58
N VAL A 849 -11.54 5.52 -20.66
CA VAL A 849 -12.93 5.95 -20.85
C VAL A 849 -13.78 5.43 -19.68
N ARG A 850 -14.75 6.22 -19.23
CA ARG A 850 -15.67 5.83 -18.16
C ARG A 850 -17.08 6.29 -18.46
N ALA A 851 -18.05 5.40 -18.27
CA ALA A 851 -19.47 5.71 -18.28
C ALA A 851 -20.07 5.53 -16.87
N THR A 852 -20.85 6.50 -16.40
CA THR A 852 -21.53 6.41 -15.10
C THR A 852 -23.00 6.73 -15.28
N VAL A 853 -23.88 5.82 -14.85
CA VAL A 853 -25.35 5.96 -14.85
C VAL A 853 -25.83 6.10 -13.41
N GLY A 854 -26.53 7.19 -13.11
CA GLY A 854 -27.23 7.41 -11.84
C GLY A 854 -28.70 6.98 -11.91
N PHE A 855 -29.26 6.38 -10.88
CA PHE A 855 -30.66 5.95 -10.79
C PHE A 855 -31.29 6.26 -9.44
#